data_d7949fc1fff1b4312cb9245c56d3b53f
#
_entry.id   d7949fc1fff1b4312cb9245c56d3b53f
#
_cell.length_a   1.000
_cell.length_b   1.000
_cell.length_c   1.000
_cell.angle_alpha   90.00
_cell.angle_beta   90.00
_cell.angle_gamma   90.00
#
_symmetry.space_group_name_H-M   'P 1'
#
loop_
_entity.id
_entity.type
_entity.pdbx_description
1 polymer ?
#
loop_
_entity_poly.entity_id
_entity_poly.type
_entity_poly.pdbx_seq_one_letter_code
_entity_poly.pdbx_strand_id
1 'polypeptide(L)'
;MSTPRQLYDKNSRPVILEEQIGSGGEGAVYSIKGEPNSVAKIYHQPVSPQKETKLAGMVACANPQLTGIAAWPTQTLSAVPNGPLCGIVMPKVSHHKEIHHLYGPAHRKRDYPKADWAFLIQAARNIASTFRVIHAHGHVIGDVNQSGIFISEQATCRLIDCDSFQIKLGSDTYFCEVGVPLFTPPELQGSPFRGILRTPNHDNFGLALLCFHLLFMGRHPFAGRFSGTGDMPIEKAISEFRFAFGTGAAAKLMAPPPSSLPFTSVSPVVAQLFERAFSKEAAERGSRPKASEWVQTLEEFQRGLLTCQRDSIHKYFRGLGSCPWCQMEQTNALSFFITTVTIPVGSTFDLKAIWSRIEAIQPPTKSSTPIIPTTVSPTPLPPHLQGYKQRKAIKEGALNLASVVVGVGIILWMISAGIEGIIVFWATVGFLFGIPWVRSRMSYEEDIEEKRKRNDALSSAQQVWDSAYNQWLKTSIEEPFNSELQELKKLRDEYNNLDVDKQRDSNTYLLHSFLEQQIIELGKIQGLGVQRIATLAAWGIETAADVIQSRVQAVPGFGPTRTADLLAWRANLEAKFRSNPQRWNRASLAGLEQKYTQKRQDLERALSEGPSRLKQLKSQATQQQAATLTHLQQLASDLAQAKADMSVF
;
A
#
# COMPACT_ATOMS: atom_id res chain seq x y z
N MET A 1 27.36 -45.76 18.78
CA MET A 1 28.48 -46.39 18.02
C MET A 1 29.23 -45.27 17.34
N SER A 2 30.59 -45.31 17.40
CA SER A 2 31.41 -44.31 16.67
C SER A 2 31.23 -44.54 15.17
N THR A 3 30.96 -43.50 14.40
CA THR A 3 30.85 -43.58 12.93
C THR A 3 32.17 -44.06 12.36
N PRO A 4 32.18 -45.12 11.49
CA PRO A 4 33.41 -45.62 10.91
C PRO A 4 34.06 -44.51 10.05
N ARG A 5 35.36 -44.28 10.20
CA ARG A 5 36.08 -43.28 9.42
C ARG A 5 36.30 -43.68 7.96
N GLN A 6 36.14 -44.95 7.62
CA GLN A 6 36.27 -45.49 6.26
C GLN A 6 35.00 -46.27 5.90
N LEU A 7 34.45 -45.94 4.75
CA LEU A 7 33.29 -46.59 4.12
C LEU A 7 33.67 -47.01 2.70
N TYR A 8 32.79 -47.72 2.02
CA TYR A 8 33.00 -48.24 0.69
C TYR A 8 31.87 -47.82 -0.26
N ASP A 9 32.23 -47.43 -1.47
CA ASP A 9 31.26 -47.22 -2.56
C ASP A 9 30.79 -48.57 -3.15
N LYS A 10 29.85 -48.51 -4.10
CA LYS A 10 29.33 -49.70 -4.80
C LYS A 10 30.37 -50.52 -5.54
N ASN A 11 31.55 -49.95 -5.83
CA ASN A 11 32.67 -50.62 -6.50
C ASN A 11 33.72 -51.09 -5.47
N SER A 12 33.39 -51.10 -4.19
CA SER A 12 34.30 -51.47 -3.09
C SER A 12 35.54 -50.55 -2.96
N ARG A 13 35.46 -49.31 -3.46
CA ARG A 13 36.51 -48.30 -3.28
C ARG A 13 36.34 -47.60 -1.93
N PRO A 14 37.44 -47.36 -1.20
CA PRO A 14 37.37 -46.72 0.10
C PRO A 14 37.00 -45.24 -0.03
N VAL A 15 36.03 -44.80 0.78
CA VAL A 15 35.62 -43.42 0.99
C VAL A 15 35.97 -43.04 2.43
N ILE A 16 36.89 -42.10 2.60
CA ILE A 16 37.37 -41.69 3.93
C ILE A 16 36.63 -40.46 4.38
N LEU A 17 35.93 -40.55 5.53
CA LEU A 17 35.24 -39.47 6.17
C LEU A 17 36.21 -38.62 7.01
N GLU A 18 36.01 -37.31 6.98
CA GLU A 18 36.81 -36.36 7.78
C GLU A 18 35.91 -35.71 8.85
N GLU A 19 35.63 -34.44 8.72
CA GLU A 19 34.90 -33.64 9.70
C GLU A 19 33.37 -33.80 9.54
N GLN A 20 32.66 -33.90 10.66
CA GLN A 20 31.21 -33.79 10.67
C GLN A 20 30.80 -32.34 10.48
N ILE A 21 30.09 -32.03 9.39
CA ILE A 21 29.69 -30.70 9.01
C ILE A 21 28.20 -30.39 9.31
N GLY A 22 27.41 -31.44 9.66
CA GLY A 22 26.03 -31.30 10.01
C GLY A 22 25.45 -32.58 10.63
N SER A 23 24.31 -32.44 11.32
CA SER A 23 23.56 -33.57 11.85
C SER A 23 22.06 -33.22 11.87
N GLY A 24 21.23 -34.16 11.43
CA GLY A 24 19.77 -34.08 11.46
C GLY A 24 19.13 -35.30 12.13
N GLY A 25 17.81 -35.39 12.08
CA GLY A 25 17.07 -36.49 12.71
C GLY A 25 17.36 -37.88 12.11
N GLU A 26 17.67 -37.96 10.82
CA GLU A 26 17.88 -39.23 10.12
C GLU A 26 19.36 -39.63 10.00
N GLY A 27 20.30 -38.66 10.05
CA GLY A 27 21.71 -38.94 9.82
C GLY A 27 22.63 -37.74 10.05
N ALA A 28 23.93 -37.98 9.98
CA ALA A 28 24.97 -36.99 10.06
C ALA A 28 25.68 -36.83 8.73
N VAL A 29 26.15 -35.63 8.40
CA VAL A 29 26.80 -35.25 7.16
C VAL A 29 28.28 -34.98 7.43
N TYR A 30 29.16 -35.61 6.63
CA TYR A 30 30.61 -35.55 6.77
C TYR A 30 31.27 -35.03 5.48
N SER A 31 32.37 -34.33 5.61
CA SER A 31 33.30 -34.07 4.50
C SER A 31 34.02 -35.37 4.09
N ILE A 32 34.40 -35.44 2.81
CA ILE A 32 35.07 -36.60 2.23
C ILE A 32 36.51 -36.18 1.86
N LYS A 33 37.48 -36.97 2.28
CA LYS A 33 38.90 -36.71 1.99
C LYS A 33 39.16 -36.73 0.48
N GLY A 34 39.72 -35.64 -0.01
CA GLY A 34 40.03 -35.51 -1.44
C GLY A 34 38.83 -35.10 -2.34
N GLU A 35 37.63 -34.96 -1.79
CA GLU A 35 36.43 -34.58 -2.54
C GLU A 35 35.76 -33.29 -1.96
N PRO A 36 36.32 -32.11 -2.18
CA PRO A 36 35.84 -30.87 -1.55
C PRO A 36 34.42 -30.46 -1.95
N ASN A 37 33.91 -30.96 -3.08
CA ASN A 37 32.60 -30.65 -3.64
C ASN A 37 31.53 -31.71 -3.33
N SER A 38 31.89 -32.77 -2.58
CA SER A 38 31.01 -33.87 -2.19
C SER A 38 30.96 -33.99 -0.67
N VAL A 39 29.86 -34.55 -0.16
CA VAL A 39 29.65 -34.88 1.25
C VAL A 39 29.00 -36.25 1.36
N ALA A 40 29.24 -36.92 2.50
CA ALA A 40 28.59 -38.18 2.83
C ALA A 40 27.52 -37.98 3.92
N LYS A 41 26.27 -38.38 3.66
CA LYS A 41 25.21 -38.49 4.67
C LYS A 41 25.19 -39.93 5.18
N ILE A 42 25.43 -40.11 6.47
CA ILE A 42 25.43 -41.43 7.15
C ILE A 42 24.19 -41.51 8.02
N TYR A 43 23.39 -42.55 7.84
CA TYR A 43 22.14 -42.75 8.58
C TYR A 43 22.41 -43.22 10.00
N HIS A 44 21.64 -42.71 10.97
CA HIS A 44 21.73 -43.10 12.39
C HIS A 44 21.19 -44.51 12.64
N GLN A 45 20.21 -44.93 11.83
CA GLN A 45 19.56 -46.22 11.92
C GLN A 45 19.86 -47.08 10.66
N PRO A 46 19.82 -48.40 10.75
CA PRO A 46 19.91 -49.28 9.59
C PRO A 46 18.87 -48.87 8.51
N VAL A 47 19.32 -48.81 7.28
CA VAL A 47 18.47 -48.47 6.14
C VAL A 47 17.55 -49.63 5.81
N SER A 48 16.24 -49.40 5.68
CA SER A 48 15.30 -50.44 5.28
C SER A 48 15.53 -50.87 3.82
N PRO A 49 15.20 -52.12 3.45
CA PRO A 49 15.33 -52.58 2.07
C PRO A 49 14.60 -51.71 1.04
N GLN A 50 13.44 -51.18 1.41
CA GLN A 50 12.69 -50.24 0.56
C GLN A 50 13.43 -48.91 0.36
N LYS A 51 14.01 -48.35 1.43
CA LYS A 51 14.81 -47.10 1.34
C LYS A 51 16.13 -47.38 0.59
N GLU A 52 16.74 -48.55 0.77
CA GLU A 52 17.94 -48.93 -0.01
C GLU A 52 17.65 -48.98 -1.52
N THR A 53 16.54 -49.60 -1.94
CA THR A 53 16.11 -49.65 -3.34
C THR A 53 15.83 -48.23 -3.88
N LYS A 54 15.16 -47.41 -3.10
CA LYS A 54 14.90 -45.99 -3.43
C LYS A 54 16.21 -45.24 -3.69
N LEU A 55 17.20 -45.34 -2.78
CA LEU A 55 18.47 -44.62 -2.86
C LEU A 55 19.31 -45.11 -4.01
N ALA A 56 19.38 -46.41 -4.24
CA ALA A 56 20.08 -47.01 -5.40
C ALA A 56 19.46 -46.53 -6.71
N GLY A 57 18.11 -46.45 -6.80
CA GLY A 57 17.43 -45.91 -7.95
C GLY A 57 17.66 -44.40 -8.17
N MET A 58 17.72 -43.62 -7.08
CA MET A 58 18.07 -42.20 -7.15
C MET A 58 19.50 -42.00 -7.70
N VAL A 59 20.47 -42.82 -7.28
CA VAL A 59 21.82 -42.79 -7.83
C VAL A 59 21.82 -43.17 -9.31
N ALA A 60 21.02 -44.16 -9.71
CA ALA A 60 20.96 -44.58 -11.12
C ALA A 60 20.35 -43.53 -12.05
N CYS A 61 19.40 -42.71 -11.58
CA CYS A 61 18.79 -41.62 -12.35
C CYS A 61 19.46 -40.24 -12.17
N ALA A 62 20.57 -40.20 -11.40
CA ALA A 62 21.31 -38.96 -11.19
C ALA A 62 21.83 -38.40 -12.52
N ASN A 63 21.64 -37.13 -12.72
CA ASN A 63 22.08 -36.39 -13.91
C ASN A 63 22.46 -34.95 -13.57
N PRO A 64 23.13 -34.20 -14.46
CA PRO A 64 23.59 -32.84 -14.20
C PRO A 64 22.45 -31.84 -13.85
N GLN A 65 21.24 -32.06 -14.35
CA GLN A 65 20.11 -31.19 -14.00
C GLN A 65 19.71 -31.35 -12.53
N LEU A 66 19.59 -32.59 -12.04
CA LEU A 66 19.23 -32.88 -10.66
C LEU A 66 20.39 -32.52 -9.69
N THR A 67 21.61 -32.94 -9.96
CA THR A 67 22.77 -32.64 -9.11
C THR A 67 23.13 -31.15 -9.12
N GLY A 68 22.77 -30.45 -10.21
CA GLY A 68 22.94 -29.01 -10.36
C GLY A 68 22.00 -28.16 -9.48
N ILE A 69 20.89 -28.70 -9.03
CA ILE A 69 19.88 -27.96 -8.24
C ILE A 69 19.66 -28.52 -6.83
N ALA A 70 20.20 -29.71 -6.55
CA ALA A 70 19.89 -30.42 -5.32
C ALA A 70 21.09 -31.22 -4.81
N ALA A 71 21.15 -31.48 -3.50
CA ALA A 71 22.03 -32.47 -2.89
C ALA A 71 21.51 -33.88 -3.22
N TRP A 72 21.46 -34.18 -4.54
CA TRP A 72 20.96 -35.43 -5.08
C TRP A 72 21.95 -36.55 -4.86
N PRO A 73 21.54 -37.75 -4.38
CA PRO A 73 22.46 -38.90 -4.22
C PRO A 73 23.20 -39.27 -5.51
N THR A 74 24.51 -39.37 -5.45
CA THR A 74 25.38 -39.73 -6.58
C THR A 74 26.05 -41.09 -6.41
N GLN A 75 26.21 -41.54 -5.14
CA GLN A 75 26.76 -42.85 -4.82
C GLN A 75 26.10 -43.38 -3.54
N THR A 76 26.07 -44.71 -3.40
CA THR A 76 25.68 -45.39 -2.16
C THR A 76 26.93 -45.78 -1.37
N LEU A 77 26.85 -45.81 -0.05
CA LEU A 77 27.93 -46.17 0.87
C LEU A 77 27.55 -47.34 1.75
N SER A 78 28.52 -48.23 1.99
CA SER A 78 28.41 -49.38 2.92
C SER A 78 29.57 -49.39 3.91
N ALA A 79 29.37 -49.97 5.10
CA ALA A 79 30.43 -50.08 6.13
C ALA A 79 31.53 -51.06 5.78
N VAL A 80 31.20 -52.08 4.97
CA VAL A 80 32.14 -53.09 4.45
C VAL A 80 31.88 -53.26 2.94
N PRO A 81 32.87 -53.71 2.17
CA PRO A 81 32.68 -53.99 0.74
C PRO A 81 31.45 -54.87 0.49
N ASN A 82 30.57 -54.48 -0.41
CA ASN A 82 29.30 -55.15 -0.73
C ASN A 82 28.37 -55.39 0.46
N GLY A 83 28.53 -54.64 1.56
CA GLY A 83 27.68 -54.69 2.73
C GLY A 83 26.38 -53.94 2.56
N PRO A 84 25.49 -53.97 3.59
CA PRO A 84 24.24 -53.19 3.58
C PRO A 84 24.52 -51.69 3.50
N LEU A 85 23.64 -50.98 2.83
CA LEU A 85 23.72 -49.52 2.68
C LEU A 85 23.61 -48.83 4.06
N CYS A 86 24.58 -47.94 4.34
CA CYS A 86 24.59 -47.13 5.56
C CYS A 86 24.66 -45.63 5.28
N GLY A 87 24.83 -45.19 4.03
CA GLY A 87 24.91 -43.80 3.67
C GLY A 87 24.89 -43.54 2.18
N ILE A 88 24.99 -42.29 1.83
CA ILE A 88 25.05 -41.80 0.44
C ILE A 88 26.10 -40.70 0.30
N VAL A 89 26.63 -40.53 -0.91
CA VAL A 89 27.39 -39.36 -1.32
C VAL A 89 26.49 -38.44 -2.12
N MET A 90 26.61 -37.13 -1.91
CA MET A 90 25.81 -36.11 -2.60
C MET A 90 26.65 -34.83 -2.79
N PRO A 91 26.25 -33.91 -3.71
CA PRO A 91 26.91 -32.62 -3.87
C PRO A 91 26.87 -31.80 -2.58
N LYS A 92 28.01 -31.19 -2.25
CA LYS A 92 28.09 -30.24 -1.11
C LYS A 92 27.40 -28.95 -1.47
N VAL A 93 26.46 -28.51 -0.62
CA VAL A 93 25.81 -27.20 -0.71
C VAL A 93 26.64 -26.20 0.10
N SER A 94 27.45 -25.38 -0.62
CA SER A 94 28.33 -24.37 -0.01
C SER A 94 27.83 -22.97 -0.34
N HIS A 95 28.12 -21.99 0.54
CA HIS A 95 27.75 -20.58 0.34
C HIS A 95 26.25 -20.34 0.16
N HIS A 96 25.43 -21.22 0.69
CA HIS A 96 23.99 -21.09 0.72
C HIS A 96 23.52 -21.12 2.19
N LYS A 97 22.42 -20.43 2.48
CA LYS A 97 21.74 -20.44 3.78
C LYS A 97 20.29 -20.87 3.60
N GLU A 98 19.68 -21.38 4.66
CA GLU A 98 18.26 -21.72 4.65
C GLU A 98 17.40 -20.52 4.24
N ILE A 99 16.34 -20.74 3.48
CA ILE A 99 15.53 -19.68 2.90
C ILE A 99 14.93 -18.72 3.94
N HIS A 100 14.70 -19.17 5.18
CA HIS A 100 14.17 -18.30 6.23
C HIS A 100 15.14 -17.15 6.58
N HIS A 101 16.45 -17.33 6.38
CA HIS A 101 17.45 -16.24 6.48
C HIS A 101 17.24 -15.15 5.43
N LEU A 102 16.56 -15.45 4.32
CA LEU A 102 16.29 -14.48 3.27
C LEU A 102 14.91 -13.83 3.40
N TYR A 103 13.84 -14.59 3.64
CA TYR A 103 12.52 -13.99 3.71
C TYR A 103 12.24 -13.28 5.04
N GLY A 104 12.86 -13.69 6.17
CA GLY A 104 12.77 -13.02 7.46
C GLY A 104 13.54 -11.69 7.45
N PRO A 105 12.89 -10.53 7.67
CA PRO A 105 13.55 -9.23 7.59
C PRO A 105 14.77 -9.09 8.51
N ALA A 106 14.70 -9.59 9.74
CA ALA A 106 15.81 -9.51 10.69
C ALA A 106 17.02 -10.35 10.23
N HIS A 107 16.78 -11.59 9.82
CA HIS A 107 17.81 -12.47 9.29
C HIS A 107 18.39 -11.93 7.97
N ARG A 108 17.54 -11.42 7.08
CA ARG A 108 17.99 -10.87 5.79
C ARG A 108 18.92 -9.68 5.96
N LYS A 109 18.60 -8.74 6.86
CA LYS A 109 19.48 -7.59 7.16
C LYS A 109 20.88 -8.05 7.59
N ARG A 110 20.98 -9.16 8.35
CA ARG A 110 22.24 -9.73 8.82
C ARG A 110 22.97 -10.51 7.72
N ASP A 111 22.25 -11.37 7.01
CA ASP A 111 22.85 -12.42 6.17
C ASP A 111 22.87 -12.07 4.68
N TYR A 112 21.99 -11.17 4.23
CA TYR A 112 21.84 -10.69 2.84
C TYR A 112 21.66 -9.16 2.81
N PRO A 113 22.60 -8.38 3.35
CA PRO A 113 22.43 -6.93 3.57
C PRO A 113 22.18 -6.13 2.28
N LYS A 114 22.53 -6.67 1.11
CA LYS A 114 22.34 -6.05 -0.20
C LYS A 114 21.04 -6.50 -0.90
N ALA A 115 20.29 -7.45 -0.31
CA ALA A 115 19.10 -7.98 -0.94
C ALA A 115 17.94 -6.96 -0.88
N ASP A 116 17.53 -6.47 -2.03
CA ASP A 116 16.33 -5.66 -2.25
C ASP A 116 15.12 -6.54 -2.63
N TRP A 117 13.98 -5.94 -2.90
CA TRP A 117 12.79 -6.70 -3.29
C TRP A 117 12.94 -7.42 -4.64
N ALA A 118 13.73 -6.85 -5.57
CA ALA A 118 14.02 -7.51 -6.83
C ALA A 118 14.82 -8.80 -6.62
N PHE A 119 15.75 -8.81 -5.65
CA PHE A 119 16.48 -10.02 -5.26
C PHE A 119 15.53 -11.08 -4.68
N LEU A 120 14.56 -10.71 -3.85
CA LEU A 120 13.57 -11.64 -3.30
C LEU A 120 12.70 -12.28 -4.39
N ILE A 121 12.28 -11.49 -5.37
CA ILE A 121 11.54 -11.96 -6.54
C ILE A 121 12.41 -12.90 -7.39
N GLN A 122 13.69 -12.57 -7.57
CA GLN A 122 14.64 -13.43 -8.28
C GLN A 122 14.82 -14.78 -7.58
N ALA A 123 14.93 -14.78 -6.24
CA ALA A 123 15.03 -16.01 -5.44
C ALA A 123 13.74 -16.85 -5.60
N ALA A 124 12.56 -16.25 -5.51
CA ALA A 124 11.28 -16.93 -5.73
C ALA A 124 11.20 -17.58 -7.12
N ARG A 125 11.63 -16.85 -8.16
CA ARG A 125 11.71 -17.39 -9.53
C ARG A 125 12.67 -18.58 -9.64
N ASN A 126 13.82 -18.51 -8.99
CA ASN A 126 14.80 -19.58 -9.03
C ASN A 126 14.34 -20.82 -8.26
N ILE A 127 13.62 -20.64 -7.14
CA ILE A 127 12.96 -21.74 -6.43
C ILE A 127 11.92 -22.41 -7.33
N ALA A 128 11.06 -21.62 -7.98
CA ALA A 128 10.08 -22.16 -8.91
C ALA A 128 10.74 -22.92 -10.07
N SER A 129 11.87 -22.42 -10.61
CA SER A 129 12.64 -23.13 -11.64
C SER A 129 13.20 -24.46 -11.14
N THR A 130 13.64 -24.53 -9.87
CA THR A 130 14.11 -25.75 -9.23
C THR A 130 12.97 -26.79 -9.09
N PHE A 131 11.78 -26.38 -8.62
CA PHE A 131 10.60 -27.24 -8.56
C PHE A 131 10.21 -27.77 -9.94
N ARG A 132 10.25 -26.91 -10.97
CA ARG A 132 9.98 -27.30 -12.35
C ARG A 132 10.89 -28.43 -12.82
N VAL A 133 12.18 -28.42 -12.47
CA VAL A 133 13.12 -29.48 -12.83
C VAL A 133 12.76 -30.79 -12.11
N ILE A 134 12.49 -30.76 -10.81
CA ILE A 134 12.08 -31.97 -10.05
C ILE A 134 10.80 -32.59 -10.65
N HIS A 135 9.77 -31.77 -10.90
CA HIS A 135 8.50 -32.23 -11.47
C HIS A 135 8.67 -32.77 -12.90
N ALA A 136 9.57 -32.16 -13.71
CA ALA A 136 9.84 -32.63 -15.08
C ALA A 136 10.48 -34.03 -15.12
N HIS A 137 11.20 -34.43 -14.04
CA HIS A 137 11.73 -35.78 -13.87
C HIS A 137 10.71 -36.77 -13.26
N GLY A 138 9.45 -36.33 -13.03
CA GLY A 138 8.40 -37.15 -12.45
C GLY A 138 8.47 -37.33 -10.94
N HIS A 139 9.38 -36.62 -10.27
CA HIS A 139 9.53 -36.65 -8.82
C HIS A 139 8.70 -35.57 -8.14
N VAL A 140 8.45 -35.72 -6.84
CA VAL A 140 7.73 -34.76 -6.01
C VAL A 140 8.53 -34.53 -4.73
N ILE A 141 8.71 -33.28 -4.32
CA ILE A 141 9.46 -32.94 -3.11
C ILE A 141 8.74 -33.50 -1.89
N GLY A 142 7.41 -33.27 -1.80
CA GLY A 142 6.55 -33.81 -0.76
C GLY A 142 6.65 -33.05 0.57
N ASP A 143 7.85 -32.94 1.14
CA ASP A 143 8.14 -32.16 2.34
C ASP A 143 8.73 -30.78 1.97
N VAL A 144 7.93 -29.95 1.33
CA VAL A 144 8.32 -28.57 1.08
C VAL A 144 8.32 -27.81 2.40
N ASN A 145 9.49 -27.34 2.81
CA ASN A 145 9.64 -26.52 4.02
C ASN A 145 10.88 -25.61 3.94
N GLN A 146 11.04 -24.75 4.92
CA GLN A 146 12.10 -23.76 4.96
C GLN A 146 13.51 -24.36 5.13
N SER A 147 13.63 -25.49 5.80
CA SER A 147 14.93 -26.11 6.08
C SER A 147 15.46 -26.97 4.92
N GLY A 148 14.60 -27.35 3.96
CA GLY A 148 14.98 -28.10 2.77
C GLY A 148 15.44 -27.22 1.59
N ILE A 149 15.38 -25.89 1.71
CA ILE A 149 15.63 -24.95 0.62
C ILE A 149 16.70 -23.95 1.02
N PHE A 150 17.77 -23.90 0.24
CA PHE A 150 18.95 -23.10 0.48
C PHE A 150 19.16 -22.10 -0.64
N ILE A 151 19.49 -20.84 -0.28
CA ILE A 151 19.70 -19.74 -1.22
C ILE A 151 21.09 -19.15 -1.03
N SER A 152 21.77 -18.83 -2.14
CA SER A 152 23.05 -18.11 -2.14
C SER A 152 22.89 -16.59 -2.18
N GLU A 153 23.99 -15.86 -2.01
CA GLU A 153 24.05 -14.40 -2.22
C GLU A 153 23.80 -13.96 -3.67
N GLN A 154 23.76 -14.89 -4.62
CA GLN A 154 23.40 -14.67 -6.03
C GLN A 154 21.96 -15.13 -6.34
N ALA A 155 21.15 -15.40 -5.31
CA ALA A 155 19.79 -15.93 -5.40
C ALA A 155 19.71 -17.33 -6.06
N THR A 156 20.79 -18.09 -6.20
CA THR A 156 20.73 -19.47 -6.68
C THR A 156 20.08 -20.36 -5.62
N CYS A 157 19.26 -21.32 -6.06
CA CYS A 157 18.53 -22.23 -5.18
C CYS A 157 19.15 -23.63 -5.19
N ARG A 158 19.27 -24.24 -4.02
CA ARG A 158 19.66 -25.65 -3.84
C ARG A 158 18.69 -26.33 -2.89
N LEU A 159 18.25 -27.54 -3.24
CA LEU A 159 17.46 -28.40 -2.35
C LEU A 159 18.37 -29.34 -1.58
N ILE A 160 18.04 -29.58 -0.32
CA ILE A 160 18.69 -30.62 0.49
C ILE A 160 17.67 -31.67 0.91
N ASP A 161 18.12 -32.71 1.61
CA ASP A 161 17.30 -33.84 2.10
C ASP A 161 16.45 -34.53 1.01
N CYS A 162 17.02 -34.62 -0.20
CA CYS A 162 16.34 -35.21 -1.37
C CYS A 162 15.99 -36.69 -1.19
N ASP A 163 16.67 -37.39 -0.28
CA ASP A 163 16.38 -38.79 0.09
C ASP A 163 15.00 -38.94 0.78
N SER A 164 14.39 -37.84 1.27
CA SER A 164 13.01 -37.80 1.75
C SER A 164 11.96 -37.67 0.64
N PHE A 165 12.34 -37.18 -0.56
CA PHE A 165 11.40 -36.90 -1.65
C PHE A 165 10.59 -38.13 -2.07
N GLN A 166 9.42 -37.90 -2.65
CA GLN A 166 8.70 -38.96 -3.36
C GLN A 166 9.35 -39.17 -4.73
N ILE A 167 9.90 -40.36 -4.93
CA ILE A 167 10.69 -40.71 -6.11
C ILE A 167 9.91 -41.70 -6.97
N LYS A 168 9.79 -41.41 -8.26
CA LYS A 168 9.24 -42.33 -9.27
C LYS A 168 10.38 -42.96 -10.05
N LEU A 169 10.43 -44.31 -10.03
CA LEU A 169 11.44 -45.12 -10.74
C LEU A 169 10.69 -46.15 -11.62
N GLY A 170 10.56 -45.87 -12.90
CA GLY A 170 9.75 -46.70 -13.79
C GLY A 170 8.29 -46.71 -13.36
N SER A 171 7.76 -47.90 -13.02
CA SER A 171 6.40 -48.10 -12.47
C SER A 171 6.29 -47.80 -10.98
N ASP A 172 7.42 -47.87 -10.26
CA ASP A 172 7.41 -47.85 -8.79
C ASP A 172 7.46 -46.42 -8.26
N THR A 173 6.75 -46.18 -7.15
CA THR A 173 6.73 -44.91 -6.43
C THR A 173 7.12 -45.11 -4.98
N TYR A 174 8.18 -44.42 -4.56
CA TYR A 174 8.68 -44.39 -3.18
C TYR A 174 8.20 -43.11 -2.52
N PHE A 175 7.30 -43.24 -1.53
CA PHE A 175 6.59 -42.11 -0.93
C PHE A 175 7.48 -41.20 -0.09
N CYS A 176 7.04 -39.94 0.06
CA CYS A 176 7.51 -39.01 1.07
C CYS A 176 6.64 -39.14 2.31
N GLU A 177 7.19 -39.62 3.42
CA GLU A 177 6.45 -39.93 4.65
C GLU A 177 6.56 -38.86 5.74
N VAL A 178 7.13 -37.71 5.38
CA VAL A 178 7.36 -36.58 6.29
C VAL A 178 6.69 -35.30 5.76
N GLY A 179 6.54 -34.31 6.65
CA GLY A 179 5.97 -33.01 6.31
C GLY A 179 5.90 -32.09 7.52
N VAL A 180 5.93 -30.77 7.25
CA VAL A 180 5.80 -29.71 8.27
C VAL A 180 4.41 -29.11 8.21
N PRO A 181 3.63 -29.08 9.32
CA PRO A 181 2.23 -28.63 9.31
C PRO A 181 2.01 -27.26 8.67
N LEU A 182 2.89 -26.28 8.91
CA LEU A 182 2.78 -24.93 8.34
C LEU A 182 2.95 -24.88 6.80
N PHE A 183 3.54 -25.92 6.21
CA PHE A 183 3.74 -26.03 4.76
C PHE A 183 2.89 -27.11 4.11
N THR A 184 2.15 -27.86 4.92
CA THR A 184 1.27 -28.94 4.45
C THR A 184 0.00 -28.36 3.84
N PRO A 185 -0.40 -28.78 2.62
CA PRO A 185 -1.60 -28.27 1.98
C PRO A 185 -2.88 -28.67 2.73
N PRO A 186 -3.99 -27.89 2.58
CA PRO A 186 -5.24 -28.09 3.31
C PRO A 186 -5.77 -29.52 3.29
N GLU A 187 -5.70 -30.16 2.14
CA GLU A 187 -6.20 -31.53 1.91
C GLU A 187 -5.40 -32.61 2.62
N LEU A 188 -4.22 -32.28 3.16
CA LEU A 188 -3.35 -33.21 3.89
C LEU A 188 -3.15 -32.81 5.36
N GLN A 189 -3.78 -31.73 5.83
CA GLN A 189 -3.71 -31.32 7.23
C GLN A 189 -4.29 -32.40 8.17
N GLY A 190 -3.54 -32.69 9.22
CA GLY A 190 -3.96 -33.71 10.21
C GLY A 190 -3.89 -35.17 9.75
N SER A 191 -3.47 -35.43 8.50
CA SER A 191 -3.34 -36.77 7.96
C SER A 191 -1.97 -37.38 8.25
N PRO A 192 -1.84 -38.68 8.55
CA PRO A 192 -0.55 -39.35 8.57
C PRO A 192 0.01 -39.44 7.14
N PHE A 193 1.27 -39.09 6.95
CA PHE A 193 1.87 -39.04 5.60
C PHE A 193 2.26 -40.41 5.03
N ARG A 194 2.31 -41.43 5.85
CA ARG A 194 2.70 -42.77 5.45
C ARG A 194 1.71 -43.36 4.43
N GLY A 195 2.23 -43.78 3.28
CA GLY A 195 1.44 -44.36 2.19
C GLY A 195 0.62 -43.37 1.38
N ILE A 196 0.74 -42.07 1.64
CA ILE A 196 0.03 -41.05 0.86
C ILE A 196 0.83 -40.71 -0.42
N LEU A 197 0.20 -40.87 -1.57
CA LEU A 197 0.73 -40.43 -2.84
C LEU A 197 0.69 -38.88 -2.92
N ARG A 198 1.87 -38.27 -2.93
CA ARG A 198 2.00 -36.82 -3.16
C ARG A 198 1.93 -36.54 -4.66
N THR A 199 1.45 -35.37 -5.00
CA THR A 199 1.36 -34.88 -6.39
C THR A 199 2.10 -33.57 -6.54
N PRO A 200 2.49 -33.16 -7.76
CA PRO A 200 3.01 -31.81 -7.99
C PRO A 200 2.07 -30.71 -7.51
N ASN A 201 0.74 -30.97 -7.44
CA ASN A 201 -0.23 -30.01 -6.91
C ASN A 201 -0.05 -29.73 -5.40
N HIS A 202 0.41 -30.71 -4.63
CA HIS A 202 0.76 -30.53 -3.21
C HIS A 202 2.03 -29.67 -3.08
N ASP A 203 3.07 -29.95 -3.88
CA ASP A 203 4.28 -29.12 -3.90
C ASP A 203 4.00 -27.68 -4.36
N ASN A 204 3.06 -27.48 -5.29
CA ASN A 204 2.68 -26.15 -5.78
C ASN A 204 2.03 -25.29 -4.68
N PHE A 205 1.39 -25.90 -3.68
CA PHE A 205 0.96 -25.18 -2.48
C PHE A 205 2.15 -24.68 -1.68
N GLY A 206 3.12 -25.55 -1.38
CA GLY A 206 4.35 -25.18 -0.67
C GLY A 206 5.18 -24.14 -1.43
N LEU A 207 5.27 -24.28 -2.76
CA LEU A 207 5.93 -23.27 -3.61
C LEU A 207 5.26 -21.91 -3.48
N ALA A 208 3.93 -21.85 -3.51
CA ALA A 208 3.20 -20.60 -3.34
C ALA A 208 3.43 -19.99 -1.94
N LEU A 209 3.52 -20.81 -0.88
CA LEU A 209 3.88 -20.36 0.46
C LEU A 209 5.28 -19.70 0.47
N LEU A 210 6.27 -20.33 -0.14
CA LEU A 210 7.64 -19.81 -0.21
C LEU A 210 7.71 -18.50 -1.00
N CYS A 211 7.02 -18.42 -2.14
CA CYS A 211 6.88 -17.18 -2.91
C CYS A 211 6.20 -16.08 -2.07
N PHE A 212 5.17 -16.44 -1.31
CA PHE A 212 4.48 -15.47 -0.45
C PHE A 212 5.39 -14.96 0.66
N HIS A 213 6.10 -15.85 1.36
CA HIS A 213 7.07 -15.45 2.38
C HIS A 213 8.11 -14.46 1.84
N LEU A 214 8.66 -14.71 0.66
CA LEU A 214 9.64 -13.83 0.03
C LEU A 214 9.03 -12.47 -0.34
N LEU A 215 7.88 -12.45 -1.00
CA LEU A 215 7.28 -11.21 -1.50
C LEU A 215 6.64 -10.37 -0.38
N PHE A 216 6.16 -11.01 0.69
CA PHE A 216 5.47 -10.37 1.81
C PHE A 216 6.28 -10.39 3.12
N MET A 217 7.61 -10.30 3.00
CA MET A 217 8.51 -10.06 4.14
C MET A 217 8.33 -11.07 5.28
N GLY A 218 8.34 -12.35 4.97
CA GLY A 218 8.24 -13.44 5.96
C GLY A 218 6.84 -13.72 6.46
N ARG A 219 5.82 -12.96 6.05
CA ARG A 219 4.43 -13.22 6.45
C ARG A 219 3.95 -14.56 5.90
N HIS A 220 3.20 -15.29 6.71
CA HIS A 220 2.53 -16.50 6.26
C HIS A 220 1.14 -16.14 5.71
N PRO A 221 0.73 -16.66 4.53
CA PRO A 221 -0.54 -16.26 3.90
C PRO A 221 -1.79 -16.58 4.73
N PHE A 222 -1.70 -17.57 5.62
CA PHE A 222 -2.79 -17.98 6.52
C PHE A 222 -2.64 -17.43 7.95
N ALA A 223 -1.58 -16.68 8.25
CA ALA A 223 -1.48 -15.92 9.49
C ALA A 223 -2.32 -14.65 9.38
N GLY A 224 -3.22 -14.40 10.33
CA GLY A 224 -4.09 -13.24 10.29
C GLY A 224 -4.95 -13.08 11.54
N ARG A 225 -5.53 -11.88 11.66
CA ARG A 225 -6.51 -11.60 12.72
C ARG A 225 -7.84 -12.25 12.34
N PHE A 226 -8.32 -13.11 13.22
CA PHE A 226 -9.61 -13.76 13.08
C PHE A 226 -10.67 -13.00 13.89
N SER A 227 -11.77 -12.60 13.26
CA SER A 227 -12.89 -11.88 13.91
C SER A 227 -14.05 -12.80 14.33
N GLY A 228 -13.90 -14.11 14.16
CA GLY A 228 -14.86 -15.10 14.63
C GLY A 228 -14.61 -15.52 16.09
N THR A 229 -15.28 -16.59 16.53
CA THR A 229 -15.17 -17.13 17.89
C THR A 229 -14.05 -18.18 18.00
N GLY A 230 -13.28 -18.12 19.09
CA GLY A 230 -12.19 -19.08 19.38
C GLY A 230 -10.88 -18.77 18.67
N ASP A 231 -9.87 -19.60 18.91
CA ASP A 231 -8.53 -19.46 18.34
C ASP A 231 -8.48 -19.97 16.89
N MET A 232 -7.71 -19.29 16.07
CA MET A 232 -7.44 -19.63 14.67
C MET A 232 -5.93 -19.81 14.45
N PRO A 233 -5.33 -20.92 14.88
CA PRO A 233 -3.93 -21.23 14.55
C PRO A 233 -3.77 -21.41 13.04
N ILE A 234 -2.54 -21.23 12.57
CA ILE A 234 -2.23 -21.21 11.12
C ILE A 234 -2.66 -22.50 10.44
N GLU A 235 -2.44 -23.66 11.07
CA GLU A 235 -2.80 -24.99 10.56
C GLU A 235 -4.31 -25.11 10.34
N LYS A 236 -5.12 -24.59 11.28
CA LYS A 236 -6.57 -24.55 11.14
C LYS A 236 -6.98 -23.59 10.03
N ALA A 237 -6.35 -22.41 9.94
CA ALA A 237 -6.61 -21.47 8.86
C ALA A 237 -6.25 -22.07 7.49
N ILE A 238 -5.17 -22.86 7.40
CA ILE A 238 -4.82 -23.63 6.19
C ILE A 238 -5.95 -24.63 5.88
N SER A 239 -6.32 -25.50 6.82
CA SER A 239 -7.33 -26.55 6.59
C SER A 239 -8.70 -26.00 6.18
N GLU A 240 -9.03 -24.77 6.60
CA GLU A 240 -10.27 -24.07 6.28
C GLU A 240 -10.12 -23.12 5.07
N PHE A 241 -9.00 -23.13 4.35
CA PHE A 241 -8.74 -22.27 3.20
C PHE A 241 -8.91 -20.77 3.51
N ARG A 242 -8.52 -20.32 4.70
CA ARG A 242 -8.66 -18.94 5.16
C ARG A 242 -7.44 -18.09 4.78
N PHE A 243 -7.24 -17.87 3.49
CA PHE A 243 -6.19 -16.97 3.00
C PHE A 243 -6.43 -15.55 3.53
N ALA A 244 -5.56 -15.07 4.44
CA ALA A 244 -5.78 -13.83 5.20
C ALA A 244 -5.56 -12.54 4.39
N PHE A 245 -4.86 -12.61 3.26
CA PHE A 245 -4.52 -11.46 2.41
C PHE A 245 -5.39 -11.35 1.16
N GLY A 246 -6.12 -12.40 0.83
CA GLY A 246 -6.91 -12.47 -0.39
C GLY A 246 -8.14 -11.57 -0.38
N THR A 247 -8.70 -11.37 -1.55
CA THR A 247 -9.93 -10.55 -1.75
C THR A 247 -11.12 -11.09 -0.97
N GLY A 248 -11.17 -12.42 -0.74
CA GLY A 248 -12.19 -13.11 0.06
C GLY A 248 -11.90 -13.19 1.55
N ALA A 249 -10.83 -12.59 2.07
CA ALA A 249 -10.42 -12.73 3.47
C ALA A 249 -11.50 -12.27 4.46
N ALA A 250 -12.11 -11.12 4.24
CA ALA A 250 -13.16 -10.58 5.11
C ALA A 250 -14.39 -11.50 5.20
N ALA A 251 -14.80 -12.12 4.09
CA ALA A 251 -15.90 -13.10 4.08
C ALA A 251 -15.58 -14.37 4.91
N LYS A 252 -14.29 -14.67 5.06
CA LYS A 252 -13.77 -15.76 5.91
C LYS A 252 -13.39 -15.28 7.32
N LEU A 253 -13.80 -14.07 7.71
CA LEU A 253 -13.52 -13.45 9.01
C LEU A 253 -12.01 -13.30 9.29
N MET A 254 -11.21 -13.12 8.23
CA MET A 254 -9.76 -12.96 8.32
C MET A 254 -9.33 -11.57 7.85
N ALA A 255 -8.28 -11.08 8.46
CA ALA A 255 -7.55 -9.89 8.00
C ALA A 255 -6.03 -10.10 8.21
N PRO A 256 -5.16 -9.51 7.38
CA PRO A 256 -3.72 -9.62 7.55
C PRO A 256 -3.26 -9.20 8.94
N PRO A 257 -2.11 -9.72 9.43
CA PRO A 257 -1.48 -9.19 10.63
C PRO A 257 -1.20 -7.69 10.51
N PRO A 258 -1.14 -6.95 11.63
CA PRO A 258 -0.79 -5.53 11.60
C PRO A 258 0.54 -5.29 10.90
N SER A 259 0.69 -4.13 10.25
CA SER A 259 1.91 -3.72 9.55
C SER A 259 2.38 -4.73 8.48
N SER A 260 1.45 -5.41 7.84
CA SER A 260 1.73 -6.25 6.67
C SER A 260 1.76 -5.40 5.39
N LEU A 261 2.61 -5.78 4.44
CA LEU A 261 2.59 -5.21 3.10
C LEU A 261 1.21 -5.45 2.46
N PRO A 262 0.54 -4.44 1.91
CA PRO A 262 -0.76 -4.61 1.25
C PRO A 262 -0.69 -5.63 0.10
N PHE A 263 -1.72 -6.46 -0.06
CA PHE A 263 -1.77 -7.45 -1.14
C PHE A 263 -1.74 -6.83 -2.53
N THR A 264 -2.20 -5.58 -2.66
CA THR A 264 -2.12 -4.76 -3.88
C THR A 264 -0.70 -4.32 -4.25
N SER A 265 0.30 -4.57 -3.41
CA SER A 265 1.71 -4.22 -3.70
C SER A 265 2.33 -5.07 -4.81
N VAL A 266 1.78 -6.24 -5.08
CA VAL A 266 2.17 -7.09 -6.21
C VAL A 266 1.30 -6.80 -7.44
N SER A 267 1.74 -7.27 -8.63
CA SER A 267 0.93 -7.14 -9.83
C SER A 267 -0.38 -7.95 -9.75
N PRO A 268 -1.45 -7.55 -10.44
CA PRO A 268 -2.71 -8.31 -10.47
C PRO A 268 -2.52 -9.77 -10.88
N VAL A 269 -1.59 -10.07 -11.79
CA VAL A 269 -1.30 -11.44 -12.24
C VAL A 269 -0.66 -12.26 -11.12
N VAL A 270 0.31 -11.69 -10.38
CA VAL A 270 0.90 -12.35 -9.20
C VAL A 270 -0.15 -12.58 -8.13
N ALA A 271 -1.02 -11.58 -7.86
CA ALA A 271 -2.12 -11.73 -6.92
C ALA A 271 -3.07 -12.88 -7.30
N GLN A 272 -3.43 -13.00 -8.59
CA GLN A 272 -4.26 -14.10 -9.10
C GLN A 272 -3.60 -15.48 -8.92
N LEU A 273 -2.27 -15.58 -9.07
CA LEU A 273 -1.58 -16.84 -8.80
C LEU A 273 -1.72 -17.23 -7.32
N PHE A 274 -1.57 -16.30 -6.38
CA PHE A 274 -1.78 -16.58 -4.96
C PHE A 274 -3.22 -16.97 -4.66
N GLU A 275 -4.21 -16.22 -5.17
CA GLU A 275 -5.63 -16.55 -4.99
C GLU A 275 -5.95 -17.97 -5.48
N ARG A 276 -5.44 -18.35 -6.66
CA ARG A 276 -5.63 -19.70 -7.21
C ARG A 276 -4.87 -20.75 -6.39
N ALA A 277 -3.63 -20.50 -5.97
CA ALA A 277 -2.84 -21.43 -5.20
C ALA A 277 -3.49 -21.81 -3.86
N PHE A 278 -4.15 -20.85 -3.22
CA PHE A 278 -4.75 -21.00 -1.90
C PHE A 278 -6.27 -21.24 -1.92
N SER A 279 -6.85 -21.44 -3.11
CA SER A 279 -8.27 -21.72 -3.28
C SER A 279 -8.60 -23.21 -3.05
N LYS A 280 -9.81 -23.47 -2.53
CA LYS A 280 -10.35 -24.81 -2.38
C LYS A 280 -10.53 -25.50 -3.74
N GLU A 281 -11.02 -24.75 -4.72
CA GLU A 281 -11.25 -25.24 -6.06
C GLU A 281 -9.97 -25.78 -6.73
N ALA A 282 -8.84 -25.05 -6.61
CA ALA A 282 -7.57 -25.50 -7.19
C ALA A 282 -6.97 -26.71 -6.43
N ALA A 283 -7.27 -26.86 -5.15
CA ALA A 283 -6.92 -28.05 -4.40
C ALA A 283 -7.66 -29.29 -4.94
N GLU A 284 -8.99 -29.20 -5.06
CA GLU A 284 -9.86 -30.29 -5.49
C GLU A 284 -9.64 -30.67 -6.97
N ARG A 285 -9.38 -29.69 -7.84
CA ARG A 285 -9.16 -29.93 -9.26
C ARG A 285 -7.71 -30.21 -9.67
N GLY A 286 -6.77 -30.14 -8.72
CA GLY A 286 -5.35 -30.30 -9.04
C GLY A 286 -4.79 -29.18 -9.92
N SER A 287 -5.34 -27.97 -9.83
CA SER A 287 -5.09 -26.86 -10.76
C SER A 287 -4.37 -25.64 -10.13
N ARG A 288 -3.65 -25.86 -9.02
CA ARG A 288 -2.76 -24.83 -8.47
C ARG A 288 -1.73 -24.38 -9.52
N PRO A 289 -1.28 -23.12 -9.49
CA PRO A 289 -0.28 -22.63 -10.44
C PRO A 289 0.95 -23.55 -10.46
N LYS A 290 1.31 -23.99 -11.66
CA LYS A 290 2.51 -24.82 -11.85
C LYS A 290 3.78 -23.98 -11.64
N ALA A 291 4.87 -24.64 -11.31
CA ALA A 291 6.17 -23.99 -11.16
C ALA A 291 6.58 -23.16 -12.39
N SER A 292 6.26 -23.63 -13.61
CA SER A 292 6.53 -22.87 -14.85
C SER A 292 5.73 -21.55 -14.95
N GLU A 293 4.49 -21.52 -14.45
CA GLU A 293 3.67 -20.29 -14.44
C GLU A 293 4.29 -19.26 -13.46
N TRP A 294 4.75 -19.72 -12.29
CA TRP A 294 5.47 -18.86 -11.35
C TRP A 294 6.75 -18.29 -11.96
N VAL A 295 7.56 -19.10 -12.66
CA VAL A 295 8.78 -18.63 -13.31
C VAL A 295 8.49 -17.49 -14.28
N GLN A 296 7.51 -17.68 -15.17
CA GLN A 296 7.14 -16.66 -16.16
C GLN A 296 6.58 -15.41 -15.50
N THR A 297 5.61 -15.57 -14.61
CA THR A 297 4.93 -14.43 -13.97
C THR A 297 5.88 -13.60 -13.10
N LEU A 298 6.78 -14.25 -12.35
CA LEU A 298 7.76 -13.54 -11.51
C LEU A 298 8.82 -12.82 -12.36
N GLU A 299 9.20 -13.36 -13.51
CA GLU A 299 10.08 -12.69 -14.47
C GLU A 299 9.46 -11.43 -15.03
N GLU A 300 8.20 -11.49 -15.45
CA GLU A 300 7.44 -10.33 -15.94
C GLU A 300 7.25 -9.29 -14.82
N PHE A 301 6.95 -9.75 -13.62
CA PHE A 301 6.79 -8.88 -12.45
C PHE A 301 8.09 -8.15 -12.11
N GLN A 302 9.23 -8.85 -12.13
CA GLN A 302 10.55 -8.26 -11.88
C GLN A 302 10.91 -7.18 -12.90
N ARG A 303 10.60 -7.39 -14.20
CA ARG A 303 10.78 -6.39 -15.25
C ARG A 303 9.89 -5.15 -15.06
N GLY A 304 8.79 -5.29 -14.34
CA GLY A 304 7.85 -4.22 -14.04
C GLY A 304 8.19 -3.39 -12.79
N LEU A 305 9.36 -3.59 -12.18
CA LEU A 305 9.77 -2.84 -10.99
C LEU A 305 10.36 -1.47 -11.35
N LEU A 306 10.06 -0.49 -10.51
CA LEU A 306 10.68 0.84 -10.48
C LEU A 306 11.62 0.96 -9.29
N THR A 307 12.64 1.79 -9.43
CA THR A 307 13.49 2.21 -8.31
C THR A 307 12.91 3.46 -7.67
N CYS A 308 12.79 3.49 -6.36
CA CYS A 308 12.32 4.63 -5.62
C CYS A 308 13.30 5.80 -5.72
N GLN A 309 12.79 7.01 -5.91
CA GLN A 309 13.61 8.22 -5.97
C GLN A 309 14.18 8.62 -4.59
N ARG A 310 13.52 8.23 -3.49
CA ARG A 310 13.97 8.53 -2.12
C ARG A 310 15.06 7.59 -1.64
N ASP A 311 14.96 6.30 -1.99
CA ASP A 311 15.90 5.28 -1.56
C ASP A 311 16.09 4.25 -2.68
N SER A 312 17.30 4.10 -3.19
CA SER A 312 17.61 3.23 -4.33
C SER A 312 17.48 1.73 -4.02
N ILE A 313 17.50 1.33 -2.74
CA ILE A 313 17.25 -0.06 -2.32
C ILE A 313 15.76 -0.43 -2.45
N HIS A 314 14.86 0.56 -2.44
CA HIS A 314 13.44 0.35 -2.59
C HIS A 314 13.08 0.10 -4.05
N LYS A 315 12.74 -1.14 -4.36
CA LYS A 315 12.15 -1.54 -5.64
C LYS A 315 10.66 -1.78 -5.42
N TYR A 316 9.81 -1.31 -6.33
CA TYR A 316 8.37 -1.48 -6.19
C TYR A 316 7.68 -1.58 -7.56
N PHE A 317 6.50 -2.16 -7.58
CA PHE A 317 5.75 -2.38 -8.82
C PHE A 317 5.28 -1.06 -9.44
N ARG A 318 5.55 -0.88 -10.74
CA ARG A 318 5.21 0.34 -11.51
C ARG A 318 3.72 0.69 -11.53
N GLY A 319 2.83 -0.27 -11.26
CA GLY A 319 1.38 -0.02 -11.15
C GLY A 319 0.96 0.71 -9.87
N LEU A 320 1.89 0.96 -8.94
CA LEU A 320 1.62 1.71 -7.72
C LEU A 320 1.95 3.19 -7.92
N GLY A 321 1.07 4.07 -7.42
CA GLY A 321 1.29 5.53 -7.49
C GLY A 321 2.40 6.05 -6.57
N SER A 322 2.85 5.25 -5.58
CA SER A 322 3.87 5.60 -4.60
C SER A 322 4.63 4.38 -4.09
N CYS A 323 5.83 4.61 -3.53
CA CYS A 323 6.66 3.55 -2.97
C CYS A 323 6.06 3.01 -1.66
N PRO A 324 5.64 1.72 -1.59
CA PRO A 324 5.05 1.14 -0.39
C PRO A 324 6.05 1.03 0.76
N TRP A 325 7.33 0.88 0.48
CA TRP A 325 8.39 0.81 1.49
C TRP A 325 8.55 2.11 2.25
N CYS A 326 8.61 3.25 1.53
CA CYS A 326 8.62 4.58 2.16
C CYS A 326 7.36 4.81 3.01
N GLN A 327 6.20 4.35 2.56
CA GLN A 327 4.96 4.47 3.31
C GLN A 327 5.00 3.64 4.61
N MET A 328 5.50 2.39 4.53
CA MET A 328 5.66 1.52 5.70
C MET A 328 6.63 2.10 6.73
N GLU A 329 7.73 2.69 6.28
CA GLU A 329 8.72 3.35 7.14
C GLU A 329 8.13 4.57 7.85
N GLN A 330 7.37 5.39 7.14
CA GLN A 330 6.73 6.57 7.71
C GLN A 330 5.61 6.24 8.70
N THR A 331 4.78 5.24 8.36
CA THR A 331 3.58 4.92 9.17
C THR A 331 3.91 4.03 10.37
N ASN A 332 4.83 3.09 10.22
CA ASN A 332 5.06 2.02 11.19
C ASN A 332 6.49 2.01 11.75
N ALA A 333 7.36 2.91 11.30
CA ALA A 333 8.81 2.91 11.59
C ALA A 333 9.50 1.56 11.27
N LEU A 334 8.96 0.80 10.30
CA LEU A 334 9.48 -0.50 9.89
C LEU A 334 10.30 -0.36 8.62
N SER A 335 11.61 -0.48 8.71
CA SER A 335 12.50 -0.63 7.55
C SER A 335 12.76 -2.10 7.28
N PHE A 336 12.47 -2.54 6.07
CA PHE A 336 12.69 -3.91 5.63
C PHE A 336 14.05 -4.14 4.97
N PHE A 337 14.71 -3.07 4.52
CA PHE A 337 15.98 -3.13 3.78
C PHE A 337 17.03 -2.25 4.45
N ILE A 338 18.31 -2.50 4.17
CA ILE A 338 19.40 -1.65 4.63
C ILE A 338 19.63 -0.57 3.56
N THR A 339 19.36 0.68 3.92
CA THR A 339 19.59 1.83 3.04
C THR A 339 21.08 2.05 2.81
N THR A 340 21.50 2.08 1.56
CA THR A 340 22.85 2.48 1.16
C THR A 340 22.78 3.91 0.62
N VAL A 341 22.86 4.91 1.49
CA VAL A 341 22.95 6.31 1.03
C VAL A 341 24.39 6.62 0.67
N THR A 342 24.63 6.88 -0.60
CA THR A 342 25.78 7.65 -1.05
C THR A 342 25.50 9.12 -0.69
N ILE A 343 26.15 9.62 0.36
CA ILE A 343 26.07 11.03 0.78
C ILE A 343 26.74 11.85 -0.32
N PRO A 344 26.05 12.73 -1.06
CA PRO A 344 26.71 13.75 -1.82
C PRO A 344 27.28 14.76 -0.80
N VAL A 345 28.57 14.77 -0.64
CA VAL A 345 29.29 15.81 0.12
C VAL A 345 29.17 17.11 -0.67
N GLY A 346 28.44 18.09 -0.12
CA GLY A 346 28.48 19.48 -0.58
C GLY A 346 27.15 20.07 -1.06
N SER A 347 26.12 20.18 -0.23
CA SER A 347 25.09 21.21 -0.45
C SER A 347 25.44 22.43 0.42
N THR A 348 25.63 23.59 -0.19
CA THR A 348 25.70 24.89 0.47
C THR A 348 24.28 25.34 0.83
N PHE A 349 23.55 24.54 1.63
CA PHE A 349 22.22 24.92 2.08
C PHE A 349 22.33 26.01 3.16
N ASP A 350 21.80 27.18 2.86
CA ASP A 350 21.71 28.31 3.79
C ASP A 350 20.23 28.59 4.12
N LEU A 351 19.79 28.05 5.26
CA LEU A 351 18.42 28.24 5.76
C LEU A 351 18.06 29.72 5.88
N LYS A 352 19.00 30.56 6.38
CA LYS A 352 18.76 31.98 6.59
C LYS A 352 18.51 32.73 5.27
N ALA A 353 19.32 32.42 4.26
CA ALA A 353 19.15 32.99 2.93
C ALA A 353 17.83 32.55 2.27
N ILE A 354 17.47 31.26 2.39
CA ILE A 354 16.21 30.73 1.84
C ILE A 354 15.02 31.34 2.59
N TRP A 355 15.09 31.42 3.91
CA TRP A 355 14.02 31.99 4.72
C TRP A 355 13.77 33.47 4.42
N SER A 356 14.83 34.25 4.26
CA SER A 356 14.72 35.66 3.84
C SER A 356 14.04 35.80 2.45
N ARG A 357 14.25 34.84 1.55
CA ARG A 357 13.55 34.79 0.25
C ARG A 357 12.08 34.45 0.38
N ILE A 358 11.72 33.60 1.33
CA ILE A 358 10.33 33.25 1.66
C ILE A 358 9.60 34.47 2.23
N GLU A 359 10.19 35.15 3.21
CA GLU A 359 9.61 36.33 3.87
C GLU A 359 9.46 37.52 2.94
N ALA A 360 10.32 37.64 1.91
CA ALA A 360 10.20 38.69 0.91
C ALA A 360 8.96 38.53 -0.01
N ILE A 361 8.32 37.38 -0.04
CA ILE A 361 7.13 37.12 -0.87
C ILE A 361 5.87 37.53 -0.10
N GLN A 362 5.33 38.70 -0.44
CA GLN A 362 4.07 39.17 0.16
C GLN A 362 2.88 38.32 -0.33
N PRO A 363 1.88 38.06 0.52
CA PRO A 363 0.66 37.38 0.12
C PRO A 363 -0.09 38.15 -0.99
N PRO A 364 -0.94 37.47 -1.76
CA PRO A 364 -1.82 38.15 -2.71
C PRO A 364 -2.85 39.00 -1.94
N THR A 365 -3.04 40.23 -2.38
CA THR A 365 -4.05 41.13 -1.76
C THR A 365 -5.34 41.10 -2.56
N LYS A 366 -6.47 41.13 -1.87
CA LYS A 366 -7.80 41.18 -2.50
C LYS A 366 -8.02 42.58 -3.10
N SER A 367 -8.30 42.63 -4.41
CA SER A 367 -8.61 43.89 -5.10
C SER A 367 -9.97 44.43 -4.72
N SER A 368 -10.20 45.72 -4.89
CA SER A 368 -11.51 46.35 -4.70
C SER A 368 -12.56 45.78 -5.64
N THR A 369 -13.77 45.73 -5.19
CA THR A 369 -14.93 45.26 -5.96
C THR A 369 -15.25 46.22 -7.10
N PRO A 370 -15.74 45.77 -8.26
CA PRO A 370 -16.26 46.63 -9.31
C PRO A 370 -17.45 47.47 -8.82
N ILE A 371 -17.49 48.73 -9.25
CA ILE A 371 -18.59 49.65 -9.00
C ILE A 371 -19.63 49.47 -10.12
N ILE A 372 -20.90 49.32 -9.77
CA ILE A 372 -21.98 49.31 -10.77
C ILE A 372 -22.05 50.71 -11.44
N PRO A 373 -21.92 50.80 -12.75
CA PRO A 373 -22.02 52.12 -13.45
C PRO A 373 -23.37 52.77 -13.19
N THR A 374 -23.35 54.08 -12.86
CA THR A 374 -24.58 54.84 -12.57
C THR A 374 -25.12 55.56 -13.78
N THR A 375 -24.31 55.78 -14.82
CA THR A 375 -24.68 56.49 -16.04
C THR A 375 -24.57 55.56 -17.25
N VAL A 376 -25.70 54.89 -17.53
CA VAL A 376 -25.83 54.06 -18.72
C VAL A 376 -27.08 54.48 -19.47
N SER A 377 -26.98 54.65 -20.78
CA SER A 377 -28.11 55.01 -21.62
C SER A 377 -29.02 53.81 -21.80
N PRO A 378 -30.33 53.95 -21.60
CA PRO A 378 -31.29 52.87 -21.79
C PRO A 378 -31.34 52.42 -23.25
N THR A 379 -31.53 51.13 -23.48
CA THR A 379 -31.76 50.57 -24.81
C THR A 379 -33.04 51.17 -25.39
N PRO A 380 -33.00 51.69 -26.66
CA PRO A 380 -34.17 52.25 -27.31
C PRO A 380 -35.37 51.30 -27.25
N LEU A 381 -36.54 51.87 -27.00
CA LEU A 381 -37.79 51.10 -27.08
C LEU A 381 -38.02 50.60 -28.53
N PRO A 382 -38.70 49.45 -28.71
CA PRO A 382 -39.12 49.00 -30.02
C PRO A 382 -39.85 50.12 -30.80
N PRO A 383 -39.75 50.18 -32.17
CA PRO A 383 -40.32 51.30 -32.94
C PRO A 383 -41.80 51.56 -32.67
N HIS A 384 -42.59 50.56 -32.40
CA HIS A 384 -44.02 50.70 -32.07
C HIS A 384 -44.28 51.31 -30.69
N LEU A 385 -43.31 51.27 -29.81
CA LEU A 385 -43.41 51.90 -28.45
C LEU A 385 -42.61 53.24 -28.38
N GLN A 386 -41.94 53.66 -29.43
CA GLN A 386 -41.24 54.93 -29.43
C GLN A 386 -42.24 56.09 -29.26
N GLY A 387 -41.90 57.05 -28.40
CA GLY A 387 -42.80 58.12 -28.02
C GLY A 387 -43.93 57.69 -27.03
N TYR A 388 -43.81 56.54 -26.44
CA TYR A 388 -44.74 55.96 -25.48
C TYR A 388 -45.10 56.95 -24.36
N LYS A 389 -44.15 57.55 -23.67
CA LYS A 389 -44.42 58.54 -22.60
C LYS A 389 -45.25 59.71 -23.08
N GLN A 390 -44.94 60.25 -24.28
CA GLN A 390 -45.72 61.34 -24.86
C GLN A 390 -47.15 60.91 -25.22
N ARG A 391 -47.30 59.75 -25.90
CA ARG A 391 -48.57 59.20 -26.28
C ARG A 391 -49.41 58.83 -25.03
N LYS A 392 -48.78 58.32 -24.00
CA LYS A 392 -49.42 58.02 -22.74
C LYS A 392 -49.91 59.27 -22.04
N ALA A 393 -49.04 60.30 -21.96
CA ALA A 393 -49.44 61.61 -21.35
C ALA A 393 -50.57 62.31 -22.13
N ILE A 394 -50.49 62.28 -23.47
CA ILE A 394 -51.55 62.87 -24.33
C ILE A 394 -52.87 62.10 -24.18
N LYS A 395 -52.84 60.74 -24.18
CA LYS A 395 -54.04 59.93 -24.02
C LYS A 395 -54.64 60.07 -22.60
N GLU A 396 -53.81 60.10 -21.57
CA GLU A 396 -54.22 60.32 -20.20
C GLU A 396 -54.79 61.72 -20.04
N GLY A 397 -54.17 62.72 -20.65
CA GLY A 397 -54.72 64.10 -20.64
C GLY A 397 -56.07 64.21 -21.38
N ALA A 398 -56.12 63.58 -22.60
CA ALA A 398 -57.33 63.55 -23.39
C ALA A 398 -58.45 62.79 -22.66
N LEU A 399 -58.15 61.65 -22.03
CA LEU A 399 -59.12 60.88 -21.27
C LEU A 399 -59.62 61.60 -20.02
N ASN A 400 -58.75 62.33 -19.34
CA ASN A 400 -59.08 63.14 -18.21
C ASN A 400 -60.01 64.31 -18.65
N LEU A 401 -59.67 65.00 -19.74
CA LEU A 401 -60.48 66.05 -20.30
C LEU A 401 -61.89 65.56 -20.74
N ALA A 402 -61.88 64.44 -21.49
CA ALA A 402 -63.14 63.82 -21.92
C ALA A 402 -64.00 63.34 -20.75
N SER A 403 -63.39 62.81 -19.71
CA SER A 403 -64.11 62.41 -18.47
C SER A 403 -64.72 63.58 -17.76
N VAL A 404 -63.95 64.67 -17.64
CA VAL A 404 -64.49 65.88 -17.00
C VAL A 404 -65.68 66.49 -17.81
N VAL A 405 -65.53 66.57 -19.15
CA VAL A 405 -66.57 67.09 -20.06
C VAL A 405 -67.82 66.25 -19.99
N VAL A 406 -67.71 64.93 -20.07
CA VAL A 406 -68.86 64.00 -20.00
C VAL A 406 -69.48 64.03 -18.62
N GLY A 407 -68.70 64.07 -17.57
CA GLY A 407 -69.21 64.15 -16.19
C GLY A 407 -69.98 65.42 -15.92
N VAL A 408 -69.41 66.59 -16.31
CA VAL A 408 -70.07 67.86 -16.19
C VAL A 408 -71.35 67.91 -17.05
N GLY A 409 -71.27 67.35 -18.27
CA GLY A 409 -72.48 67.28 -19.16
C GLY A 409 -73.60 66.46 -18.55
N ILE A 410 -73.27 65.27 -17.99
CA ILE A 410 -74.24 64.41 -17.31
C ILE A 410 -74.85 65.11 -16.10
N ILE A 411 -74.06 65.77 -15.26
CA ILE A 411 -74.51 66.49 -14.09
C ILE A 411 -75.44 67.64 -14.49
N LEU A 412 -75.05 68.47 -15.49
CA LEU A 412 -75.89 69.58 -16.01
C LEU A 412 -77.21 69.07 -16.61
N TRP A 413 -77.17 67.99 -17.35
CA TRP A 413 -78.35 67.34 -17.92
C TRP A 413 -79.31 66.85 -16.80
N MET A 414 -78.78 66.19 -15.75
CA MET A 414 -79.58 65.71 -14.61
C MET A 414 -80.22 66.82 -13.85
N ILE A 415 -79.48 67.94 -13.68
CA ILE A 415 -80.03 69.14 -13.04
C ILE A 415 -81.16 69.75 -13.92
N SER A 416 -80.98 69.86 -15.23
CA SER A 416 -81.95 70.40 -16.16
C SER A 416 -83.21 69.53 -16.31
N ALA A 417 -83.07 68.22 -16.08
CA ALA A 417 -84.14 67.24 -16.15
C ALA A 417 -84.96 67.12 -14.84
N GLY A 418 -84.62 67.92 -13.81
CA GLY A 418 -85.35 67.94 -12.55
C GLY A 418 -85.15 66.67 -11.71
N ILE A 419 -84.03 65.97 -11.85
CA ILE A 419 -83.75 64.75 -11.14
C ILE A 419 -83.37 65.05 -9.68
N GLU A 420 -83.95 64.30 -8.75
CA GLU A 420 -83.73 64.48 -7.31
C GLU A 420 -82.26 64.39 -6.91
N GLY A 421 -81.84 65.22 -5.94
CA GLY A 421 -80.43 65.39 -5.54
C GLY A 421 -79.70 64.08 -5.15
N ILE A 422 -80.45 63.06 -4.67
CA ILE A 422 -79.87 61.75 -4.30
C ILE A 422 -79.33 60.95 -5.52
N ILE A 423 -80.02 61.08 -6.65
CA ILE A 423 -79.62 60.44 -7.90
C ILE A 423 -78.39 61.15 -8.46
N VAL A 424 -78.33 62.48 -8.38
CA VAL A 424 -77.15 63.27 -8.79
C VAL A 424 -75.93 62.91 -7.92
N PHE A 425 -76.17 62.72 -6.60
CA PHE A 425 -75.10 62.24 -5.69
C PHE A 425 -74.50 60.89 -6.13
N TRP A 426 -75.35 59.86 -6.37
CA TRP A 426 -74.89 58.54 -6.78
C TRP A 426 -74.26 58.53 -8.17
N ALA A 427 -74.74 59.32 -9.09
CA ALA A 427 -74.14 59.50 -10.40
C ALA A 427 -72.73 60.13 -10.29
N THR A 428 -72.55 61.11 -9.39
CA THR A 428 -71.26 61.72 -9.10
C THR A 428 -70.30 60.74 -8.43
N VAL A 429 -70.77 59.92 -7.48
CA VAL A 429 -70.02 58.86 -6.86
C VAL A 429 -69.61 57.78 -7.90
N GLY A 430 -70.56 57.34 -8.72
CA GLY A 430 -70.30 56.41 -9.80
C GLY A 430 -69.26 56.95 -10.79
N PHE A 431 -69.28 58.22 -11.09
CA PHE A 431 -68.32 58.91 -11.93
C PHE A 431 -66.91 58.95 -11.30
N LEU A 432 -66.84 59.33 -9.99
CA LEU A 432 -65.59 59.42 -9.24
C LEU A 432 -64.88 58.06 -9.07
N PHE A 433 -65.64 56.98 -8.93
CA PHE A 433 -65.08 55.62 -8.73
C PHE A 433 -65.06 54.78 -10.01
N GLY A 434 -65.95 54.96 -10.95
CA GLY A 434 -66.02 54.20 -12.20
C GLY A 434 -64.93 54.56 -13.18
N ILE A 435 -64.57 55.84 -13.26
CA ILE A 435 -63.49 56.28 -14.17
C ILE A 435 -62.12 55.69 -13.78
N PRO A 436 -61.74 55.76 -12.52
CA PRO A 436 -60.47 55.10 -12.11
C PRO A 436 -60.49 53.58 -12.37
N TRP A 437 -61.66 52.92 -12.22
CA TRP A 437 -61.78 51.47 -12.50
C TRP A 437 -61.65 51.14 -14.01
N VAL A 438 -62.29 51.90 -14.89
CA VAL A 438 -62.15 51.79 -16.35
C VAL A 438 -60.71 52.06 -16.77
N ARG A 439 -60.13 53.09 -16.14
CA ARG A 439 -58.71 53.47 -16.39
C ARG A 439 -57.70 52.34 -16.03
N SER A 440 -57.97 51.63 -14.94
CA SER A 440 -57.10 50.50 -14.54
C SER A 440 -57.20 49.32 -15.49
N ARG A 441 -58.31 49.19 -16.25
CA ARG A 441 -58.51 48.13 -17.24
C ARG A 441 -58.05 48.48 -18.66
N MET A 442 -57.77 49.74 -18.97
CA MET A 442 -57.28 50.19 -20.29
C MET A 442 -55.74 50.21 -20.40
N SER A 443 -55.04 49.45 -19.58
CA SER A 443 -53.65 49.28 -19.72
C SER A 443 -53.35 48.49 -21.00
N TYR A 444 -52.41 48.98 -21.84
CA TYR A 444 -52.06 48.38 -23.12
C TYR A 444 -51.26 47.08 -22.91
N GLU A 445 -51.71 45.98 -23.43
CA GLU A 445 -51.08 44.67 -23.28
C GLU A 445 -49.62 44.66 -23.76
N GLU A 446 -49.29 45.34 -24.85
CA GLU A 446 -47.94 45.48 -25.40
C GLU A 446 -46.96 46.19 -24.46
N ASP A 447 -47.42 47.17 -23.73
CA ASP A 447 -46.60 47.88 -22.72
C ASP A 447 -46.32 47.01 -21.51
N ILE A 448 -47.31 46.22 -21.13
CA ILE A 448 -47.21 45.32 -19.98
C ILE A 448 -46.18 44.22 -20.31
N GLU A 449 -46.19 43.69 -21.52
CA GLU A 449 -45.28 42.66 -21.96
C GLU A 449 -43.83 43.15 -22.00
N GLU A 450 -43.58 44.32 -22.64
CA GLU A 450 -42.22 44.87 -22.71
C GLU A 450 -41.68 45.27 -21.33
N LYS A 451 -42.52 45.87 -20.49
CA LYS A 451 -42.19 46.20 -19.11
C LYS A 451 -41.90 44.96 -18.30
N ARG A 452 -42.68 43.88 -18.49
CA ARG A 452 -42.44 42.59 -17.86
C ARG A 452 -41.11 41.99 -18.29
N LYS A 453 -40.82 41.96 -19.60
CA LYS A 453 -39.52 41.50 -20.14
C LYS A 453 -38.35 42.22 -19.49
N ARG A 454 -38.40 43.56 -19.42
CA ARG A 454 -37.30 44.34 -18.83
C ARG A 454 -37.22 44.16 -17.31
N ASN A 455 -38.35 43.99 -16.62
CA ASN A 455 -38.37 43.67 -15.21
C ASN A 455 -37.78 42.28 -14.91
N ASP A 456 -38.15 41.30 -15.73
CA ASP A 456 -37.60 39.94 -15.60
C ASP A 456 -36.07 39.93 -15.89
N ALA A 457 -35.62 40.69 -16.89
CA ALA A 457 -34.21 40.89 -17.19
C ALA A 457 -33.47 41.59 -16.01
N LEU A 458 -34.06 42.63 -15.41
CA LEU A 458 -33.50 43.28 -14.25
C LEU A 458 -33.42 42.35 -13.04
N SER A 459 -34.49 41.60 -12.77
CA SER A 459 -34.53 40.63 -11.65
C SER A 459 -33.45 39.54 -11.85
N SER A 460 -33.32 39.00 -13.06
CA SER A 460 -32.29 38.02 -13.42
C SER A 460 -30.88 38.60 -13.27
N ALA A 461 -30.63 39.78 -13.83
CA ALA A 461 -29.31 40.43 -13.73
C ALA A 461 -28.96 40.75 -12.25
N GLN A 462 -29.92 41.18 -11.45
CA GLN A 462 -29.71 41.42 -10.02
C GLN A 462 -29.39 40.13 -9.27
N GLN A 463 -30.12 39.06 -9.53
CA GLN A 463 -29.87 37.75 -8.88
C GLN A 463 -28.49 37.19 -9.22
N VAL A 464 -28.09 37.24 -10.50
CA VAL A 464 -26.80 36.79 -10.95
C VAL A 464 -25.65 37.60 -10.35
N TRP A 465 -25.81 38.95 -10.35
CA TRP A 465 -24.87 39.85 -9.69
C TRP A 465 -24.73 39.55 -8.20
N ASP A 466 -25.82 39.48 -7.47
CA ASP A 466 -25.80 39.25 -6.01
C ASP A 466 -25.18 37.92 -5.66
N SER A 467 -25.46 36.88 -6.46
CA SER A 467 -24.86 35.56 -6.29
C SER A 467 -23.33 35.61 -6.50
N ALA A 468 -22.87 36.16 -7.64
CA ALA A 468 -21.47 36.26 -7.95
C ALA A 468 -20.69 37.16 -6.99
N TYR A 469 -21.28 38.31 -6.61
CA TYR A 469 -20.72 39.26 -5.66
C TYR A 469 -20.58 38.66 -4.26
N ASN A 470 -21.59 37.95 -3.77
CA ASN A 470 -21.56 37.29 -2.47
C ASN A 470 -20.53 36.14 -2.46
N GLN A 471 -20.38 35.40 -3.57
CA GLN A 471 -19.35 34.39 -3.72
C GLN A 471 -17.96 35.04 -3.67
N TRP A 472 -17.74 36.13 -4.38
CA TRP A 472 -16.50 36.91 -4.33
C TRP A 472 -16.16 37.35 -2.91
N LEU A 473 -17.16 37.87 -2.15
CA LEU A 473 -16.94 38.32 -0.76
C LEU A 473 -16.46 37.18 0.14
N LYS A 474 -17.00 35.95 -0.04
CA LYS A 474 -16.66 34.77 0.76
C LYS A 474 -15.35 34.12 0.36
N THR A 475 -14.83 34.36 -0.84
CA THR A 475 -13.61 33.71 -1.32
C THR A 475 -12.39 34.33 -0.66
N SER A 476 -11.64 33.53 0.09
CA SER A 476 -10.33 33.90 0.62
C SER A 476 -9.24 33.65 -0.45
N ILE A 477 -8.59 34.71 -0.88
CA ILE A 477 -7.50 34.64 -1.87
C ILE A 477 -6.17 34.34 -1.20
N GLU A 478 -6.06 34.69 0.07
CA GLU A 478 -4.82 34.57 0.85
C GLU A 478 -4.65 33.19 1.50
N GLU A 479 -5.74 32.45 1.69
CA GLU A 479 -5.76 31.20 2.48
C GLU A 479 -4.79 30.14 1.92
N PRO A 480 -4.73 29.81 0.59
CA PRO A 480 -3.79 28.84 0.06
C PRO A 480 -2.33 29.25 0.27
N PHE A 481 -2.03 30.56 0.12
CA PHE A 481 -0.71 31.11 0.36
C PHE A 481 -0.33 31.03 1.84
N ASN A 482 -1.23 31.42 2.74
CA ASN A 482 -0.99 31.41 4.17
C ASN A 482 -0.85 29.98 4.71
N SER A 483 -1.61 29.03 4.18
CA SER A 483 -1.47 27.59 4.51
C SER A 483 -0.10 27.07 4.14
N GLU A 484 0.38 27.32 2.91
CA GLU A 484 1.72 26.91 2.47
C GLU A 484 2.81 27.58 3.33
N LEU A 485 2.65 28.86 3.65
CA LEU A 485 3.60 29.57 4.51
C LEU A 485 3.65 28.97 5.92
N GLN A 486 2.53 28.52 6.48
CA GLN A 486 2.50 27.83 7.77
C GLN A 486 3.20 26.46 7.70
N GLU A 487 3.01 25.70 6.62
CA GLU A 487 3.74 24.45 6.41
C GLU A 487 5.25 24.69 6.32
N LEU A 488 5.69 25.71 5.59
CA LEU A 488 7.11 26.07 5.52
C LEU A 488 7.69 26.50 6.88
N LYS A 489 6.89 27.16 7.73
CA LYS A 489 7.31 27.48 9.12
C LYS A 489 7.51 26.20 9.94
N LYS A 490 6.61 25.23 9.85
CA LYS A 490 6.76 23.94 10.52
C LYS A 490 8.04 23.23 10.06
N LEU A 491 8.28 23.16 8.76
CA LEU A 491 9.48 22.54 8.19
C LEU A 491 10.77 23.23 8.67
N ARG A 492 10.77 24.56 8.78
CA ARG A 492 11.89 25.33 9.32
C ARG A 492 12.16 24.99 10.80
N ASP A 493 11.10 24.94 11.59
CA ASP A 493 11.20 24.63 13.02
C ASP A 493 11.66 23.19 13.24
N GLU A 494 11.21 22.26 12.40
CA GLU A 494 11.66 20.87 12.37
C GLU A 494 13.15 20.76 11.99
N TYR A 495 13.60 21.54 11.00
CA TYR A 495 15.01 21.60 10.61
C TYR A 495 15.90 22.13 11.76
N ASN A 496 15.48 23.17 12.46
CA ASN A 496 16.23 23.76 13.57
C ASN A 496 16.33 22.79 14.76
N ASN A 497 15.35 21.90 14.94
CA ASN A 497 15.33 20.94 16.05
C ASN A 497 15.99 19.59 15.72
N LEU A 498 16.43 19.37 14.47
CA LEU A 498 16.98 18.08 14.03
C LEU A 498 18.09 17.51 14.93
N ASP A 499 19.06 18.34 15.32
CA ASP A 499 20.22 17.87 16.09
C ASP A 499 19.82 17.56 17.56
N VAL A 500 18.89 18.33 18.12
CA VAL A 500 18.31 18.09 19.46
C VAL A 500 17.51 16.78 19.47
N ASP A 501 16.67 16.60 18.45
CA ASP A 501 15.88 15.37 18.29
C ASP A 501 16.78 14.15 18.07
N LYS A 502 17.82 14.27 17.24
CA LYS A 502 18.82 13.22 17.04
C LYS A 502 19.47 12.81 18.35
N GLN A 503 19.83 13.77 19.20
CA GLN A 503 20.48 13.50 20.48
C GLN A 503 19.51 12.83 21.49
N ARG A 504 18.25 13.28 21.53
CA ARG A 504 17.19 12.67 22.36
C ARG A 504 16.91 11.23 21.92
N ASP A 505 16.79 11.01 20.62
CA ASP A 505 16.45 9.71 20.05
C ASP A 505 17.62 8.72 20.12
N SER A 506 18.86 9.17 20.31
CA SER A 506 20.05 8.31 20.24
C SER A 506 20.01 7.14 21.23
N ASN A 507 19.62 7.36 22.47
CA ASN A 507 19.55 6.30 23.48
C ASN A 507 18.42 5.30 23.19
N THR A 508 17.26 5.79 22.78
CA THR A 508 16.12 4.95 22.42
C THR A 508 16.43 4.15 21.15
N TYR A 509 17.07 4.78 20.17
CA TYR A 509 17.49 4.14 18.94
C TYR A 509 18.57 3.07 19.18
N LEU A 510 19.56 3.34 20.02
CA LEU A 510 20.59 2.37 20.38
C LEU A 510 19.99 1.15 21.07
N LEU A 511 19.06 1.34 22.00
CA LEU A 511 18.33 0.24 22.62
C LEU A 511 17.53 -0.55 21.59
N HIS A 512 16.78 0.14 20.74
CA HIS A 512 15.97 -0.51 19.69
C HIS A 512 16.85 -1.29 18.71
N SER A 513 17.93 -0.69 18.23
CA SER A 513 18.90 -1.34 17.33
C SER A 513 19.57 -2.55 17.98
N PHE A 514 19.88 -2.47 19.28
CA PHE A 514 20.38 -3.61 20.04
C PHE A 514 19.35 -4.74 20.12
N LEU A 515 18.08 -4.42 20.40
CA LEU A 515 17.01 -5.40 20.49
C LEU A 515 16.67 -6.01 19.12
N GLU A 516 16.76 -5.26 18.02
CA GLU A 516 16.61 -5.78 16.64
C GLU A 516 17.67 -6.82 16.27
N GLN A 517 18.88 -6.72 16.84
CA GLN A 517 19.93 -7.70 16.63
C GLN A 517 19.73 -8.98 17.45
N GLN A 518 18.85 -8.96 18.44
CA GLN A 518 18.54 -10.12 19.28
C GLN A 518 17.41 -10.95 18.68
N ILE A 519 17.76 -11.82 17.74
CA ILE A 519 16.82 -12.69 17.04
C ILE A 519 16.29 -13.77 18.00
N ILE A 520 14.99 -14.09 17.88
CA ILE A 520 14.34 -15.18 18.61
C ILE A 520 14.77 -16.50 17.97
N GLU A 521 15.65 -17.23 18.64
CA GLU A 521 16.21 -18.50 18.19
C GLU A 521 15.96 -19.63 19.20
N LEU A 522 16.08 -20.87 18.72
CA LEU A 522 15.91 -22.05 19.56
C LEU A 522 16.93 -22.03 20.73
N GLY A 523 16.47 -22.37 21.91
CA GLY A 523 17.29 -22.43 23.13
C GLY A 523 17.47 -21.09 23.86
N LYS A 524 17.13 -19.96 23.26
CA LYS A 524 17.23 -18.64 23.92
C LYS A 524 16.11 -18.36 24.93
N ILE A 525 14.94 -18.98 24.72
CA ILE A 525 13.76 -18.79 25.56
C ILE A 525 13.22 -20.17 25.93
N GLN A 526 13.05 -20.43 27.23
CA GLN A 526 12.59 -21.71 27.71
C GLN A 526 11.17 -22.00 27.22
N GLY A 527 10.92 -23.23 26.76
CA GLY A 527 9.61 -23.67 26.27
C GLY A 527 9.21 -23.19 24.87
N LEU A 528 10.10 -22.48 24.15
CA LEU A 528 9.88 -22.05 22.78
C LEU A 528 10.54 -23.04 21.80
N GLY A 529 9.75 -23.92 21.21
CA GLY A 529 10.21 -24.87 20.16
C GLY A 529 10.15 -24.24 18.75
N VAL A 530 10.73 -24.92 17.77
CA VAL A 530 10.86 -24.48 16.37
C VAL A 530 9.53 -24.02 15.77
N GLN A 531 8.46 -24.78 15.96
CA GLN A 531 7.12 -24.46 15.42
C GLN A 531 6.56 -23.15 15.97
N ARG A 532 6.77 -22.87 17.28
CA ARG A 532 6.32 -21.62 17.90
C ARG A 532 7.13 -20.42 17.44
N ILE A 533 8.42 -20.60 17.22
CA ILE A 533 9.28 -19.54 16.62
C ILE A 533 8.81 -19.23 15.22
N ALA A 534 8.52 -20.25 14.40
CA ALA A 534 7.96 -20.05 13.06
C ALA A 534 6.61 -19.33 13.08
N THR A 535 5.74 -19.64 14.06
CA THR A 535 4.47 -18.94 14.24
C THR A 535 4.67 -17.46 14.58
N LEU A 536 5.59 -17.13 15.50
CA LEU A 536 5.95 -15.72 15.81
C LEU A 536 6.45 -15.00 14.57
N ALA A 537 7.39 -15.61 13.83
CA ALA A 537 7.95 -15.04 12.61
C ALA A 537 6.87 -14.80 11.54
N ALA A 538 5.91 -15.73 11.37
CA ALA A 538 4.76 -15.58 10.46
C ALA A 538 3.89 -14.35 10.79
N TRP A 539 3.89 -13.92 12.05
CA TRP A 539 3.24 -12.71 12.54
C TRP A 539 4.18 -11.49 12.58
N GLY A 540 5.44 -11.66 12.14
CA GLY A 540 6.46 -10.62 12.11
C GLY A 540 7.03 -10.28 13.48
N ILE A 541 7.13 -11.26 14.36
CA ILE A 541 7.81 -11.17 15.66
C ILE A 541 9.06 -12.03 15.55
N GLU A 542 10.18 -11.41 15.16
CA GLU A 542 11.44 -12.11 14.89
C GLU A 542 12.55 -11.76 15.88
N THR A 543 12.46 -10.58 16.52
CA THR A 543 13.51 -10.06 17.40
C THR A 543 12.94 -9.61 18.74
N ALA A 544 13.84 -9.32 19.68
CA ALA A 544 13.46 -8.74 20.97
C ALA A 544 12.76 -7.37 20.82
N ALA A 545 13.06 -6.61 19.76
CA ALA A 545 12.38 -5.35 19.47
C ALA A 545 10.88 -5.55 19.17
N ASP A 546 10.53 -6.68 18.54
CA ASP A 546 9.16 -7.01 18.17
C ASP A 546 8.30 -7.52 19.32
N VAL A 547 8.93 -7.95 20.43
CA VAL A 547 8.26 -8.52 21.61
C VAL A 547 7.55 -7.42 22.38
N ILE A 548 6.34 -7.08 21.93
CA ILE A 548 5.41 -6.14 22.57
C ILE A 548 4.19 -6.93 23.04
N GLN A 549 3.73 -6.70 24.27
CA GLN A 549 2.66 -7.48 24.89
C GLN A 549 1.43 -7.65 23.98
N SER A 550 0.90 -6.55 23.45
CA SER A 550 -0.28 -6.59 22.57
C SER A 550 -0.04 -7.33 21.25
N ARG A 551 1.17 -7.27 20.70
CA ARG A 551 1.54 -8.00 19.47
C ARG A 551 1.67 -9.49 19.73
N VAL A 552 2.32 -9.88 20.83
CA VAL A 552 2.51 -11.29 21.18
C VAL A 552 1.19 -11.95 21.55
N GLN A 553 0.35 -11.28 22.34
CA GLN A 553 -0.97 -11.79 22.72
C GLN A 553 -1.95 -11.95 21.55
N ALA A 554 -1.73 -11.20 20.46
CA ALA A 554 -2.53 -11.36 19.23
C ALA A 554 -2.19 -12.65 18.47
N VAL A 555 -1.05 -13.29 18.77
CA VAL A 555 -0.62 -14.53 18.09
C VAL A 555 -1.35 -15.73 18.70
N PRO A 556 -2.10 -16.53 17.92
CA PRO A 556 -2.77 -17.72 18.42
C PRO A 556 -1.79 -18.68 19.10
N GLY A 557 -2.19 -19.19 20.28
CA GLY A 557 -1.37 -20.09 21.09
C GLY A 557 -0.33 -19.41 22.00
N PHE A 558 -0.29 -18.05 22.00
CA PHE A 558 0.54 -17.27 22.92
C PHE A 558 -0.31 -16.61 24.01
N GLY A 559 -0.74 -17.41 24.97
CA GLY A 559 -1.46 -16.95 26.15
C GLY A 559 -0.57 -16.16 27.13
N PRO A 560 -1.14 -15.72 28.27
CA PRO A 560 -0.45 -14.85 29.25
C PRO A 560 0.91 -15.36 29.69
N THR A 561 1.05 -16.63 30.00
CA THR A 561 2.31 -17.24 30.49
C THR A 561 3.43 -17.12 29.47
N ARG A 562 3.20 -17.52 28.21
CA ARG A 562 4.22 -17.46 27.15
C ARG A 562 4.56 -16.02 26.76
N THR A 563 3.57 -15.13 26.83
CA THR A 563 3.80 -13.70 26.65
C THR A 563 4.72 -13.16 27.74
N ALA A 564 4.50 -13.57 29.00
CA ALA A 564 5.36 -13.17 30.12
C ALA A 564 6.80 -13.66 29.96
N ASP A 565 7.01 -14.90 29.48
CA ASP A 565 8.36 -15.44 29.23
C ASP A 565 9.12 -14.64 28.18
N LEU A 566 8.45 -14.27 27.08
CA LEU A 566 9.02 -13.41 26.03
C LEU A 566 9.34 -12.01 26.54
N LEU A 567 8.44 -11.40 27.31
CA LEU A 567 8.65 -10.08 27.91
C LEU A 567 9.78 -10.09 28.93
N ALA A 568 9.89 -11.15 29.74
CA ALA A 568 10.99 -11.33 30.70
C ALA A 568 12.33 -11.48 29.97
N TRP A 569 12.39 -12.24 28.88
CA TRP A 569 13.57 -12.34 28.04
C TRP A 569 13.98 -10.97 27.48
N ARG A 570 13.04 -10.20 26.93
CA ARG A 570 13.29 -8.84 26.46
C ARG A 570 13.79 -7.93 27.60
N ALA A 571 13.15 -7.95 28.76
CA ALA A 571 13.55 -7.14 29.91
C ALA A 571 14.98 -7.46 30.38
N ASN A 572 15.39 -8.72 30.35
CA ASN A 572 16.77 -9.13 30.64
C ASN A 572 17.77 -8.54 29.62
N LEU A 573 17.41 -8.48 28.35
CA LEU A 573 18.23 -7.86 27.32
C LEU A 573 18.34 -6.34 27.53
N GLU A 574 17.23 -5.68 27.84
CA GLU A 574 17.21 -4.25 28.18
C GLU A 574 18.10 -3.93 29.40
N ALA A 575 18.06 -4.79 30.44
CA ALA A 575 18.92 -4.66 31.61
C ALA A 575 20.43 -4.81 31.26
N LYS A 576 20.75 -5.80 30.40
CA LYS A 576 22.12 -5.98 29.87
C LYS A 576 22.59 -4.78 29.07
N PHE A 577 21.72 -4.18 28.27
CA PHE A 577 22.03 -2.97 27.51
C PHE A 577 22.35 -1.80 28.46
N ARG A 578 21.51 -1.58 29.47
CA ARG A 578 21.69 -0.48 30.46
C ARG A 578 22.97 -0.62 31.29
N SER A 579 23.42 -1.85 31.56
CA SER A 579 24.65 -2.10 32.33
C SER A 579 25.94 -1.79 31.56
N ASN A 580 25.91 -1.74 30.24
CA ASN A 580 27.10 -1.46 29.41
C ASN A 580 26.75 -0.76 28.08
N PRO A 581 26.28 0.51 28.13
CA PRO A 581 25.86 1.24 26.94
C PRO A 581 27.03 1.56 25.98
N GLN A 582 28.25 1.71 26.51
CA GLN A 582 29.41 2.13 25.69
C GLN A 582 29.89 1.08 24.69
N ARG A 583 29.60 -0.21 24.91
CA ARG A 583 30.01 -1.30 24.02
C ARG A 583 29.30 -1.25 22.64
N TRP A 584 28.20 -0.48 22.53
CA TRP A 584 27.30 -0.47 21.36
C TRP A 584 27.43 0.83 20.54
N ASN A 585 28.49 1.60 20.71
CA ASN A 585 28.49 3.05 20.54
C ASN A 585 28.82 3.62 19.14
N ARG A 586 29.24 2.91 18.10
CA ARG A 586 29.53 3.56 16.80
C ARG A 586 28.93 2.90 15.57
N ALA A 587 29.01 1.60 15.43
CA ALA A 587 28.41 0.93 14.27
C ALA A 587 26.87 1.00 14.29
N SER A 588 26.27 0.99 15.49
CA SER A 588 24.81 1.07 15.67
C SER A 588 24.24 2.47 15.41
N LEU A 589 25.02 3.55 15.57
CA LEU A 589 24.58 4.93 15.31
C LEU A 589 24.56 5.28 13.81
N ALA A 590 25.24 4.51 12.97
CA ALA A 590 25.27 4.77 11.52
C ALA A 590 23.85 4.83 10.90
N GLY A 591 22.95 3.94 11.33
CA GLY A 591 21.55 3.97 10.88
C GLY A 591 20.77 5.19 11.35
N LEU A 592 21.01 5.66 12.58
CA LEU A 592 20.41 6.90 13.10
C LEU A 592 20.97 8.12 12.37
N GLU A 593 22.28 8.17 12.18
CA GLU A 593 22.94 9.24 11.42
C GLU A 593 22.42 9.31 9.99
N GLN A 594 22.24 8.16 9.35
CA GLN A 594 21.65 8.05 8.05
C GLN A 594 20.21 8.57 8.02
N LYS A 595 19.35 8.13 8.98
CA LYS A 595 17.96 8.60 9.09
C LYS A 595 17.89 10.13 9.21
N TYR A 596 18.71 10.71 10.08
CA TYR A 596 18.71 12.17 10.28
C TYR A 596 19.37 12.93 9.14
N THR A 597 20.34 12.34 8.45
CA THR A 597 20.91 12.90 7.21
C THR A 597 19.87 12.95 6.11
N GLN A 598 19.11 11.86 5.92
CA GLN A 598 18.02 11.81 4.94
C GLN A 598 16.92 12.82 5.28
N LYS A 599 16.49 12.87 6.55
CA LYS A 599 15.50 13.84 7.02
C LYS A 599 15.97 15.28 6.78
N ARG A 600 17.24 15.57 7.04
CA ARG A 600 17.85 16.87 6.75
C ARG A 600 17.76 17.20 5.27
N GLN A 601 18.15 16.30 4.37
CA GLN A 601 18.10 16.50 2.92
C GLN A 601 16.67 16.73 2.42
N ASP A 602 15.69 15.98 2.94
CA ASP A 602 14.29 16.15 2.55
C ASP A 602 13.76 17.52 2.98
N LEU A 603 14.11 17.99 4.19
CA LEU A 603 13.75 19.32 4.69
C LEU A 603 14.44 20.43 3.89
N GLU A 604 15.74 20.28 3.58
CA GLU A 604 16.50 21.22 2.75
C GLU A 604 15.89 21.38 1.36
N ARG A 605 15.48 20.26 0.74
CA ARG A 605 14.80 20.26 -0.57
C ARG A 605 13.46 20.98 -0.47
N ALA A 606 12.62 20.59 0.48
CA ALA A 606 11.29 21.15 0.65
C ALA A 606 11.33 22.66 0.93
N LEU A 607 12.28 23.12 1.77
CA LEU A 607 12.50 24.54 2.07
C LEU A 607 13.06 25.29 0.85
N SER A 608 13.98 24.69 0.09
CA SER A 608 14.55 25.30 -1.14
C SER A 608 13.49 25.53 -2.23
N GLU A 609 12.50 24.66 -2.32
CA GLU A 609 11.37 24.77 -3.25
C GLU A 609 10.32 25.78 -2.78
N GLY A 610 10.27 26.09 -1.47
CA GLY A 610 9.27 26.95 -0.84
C GLY A 610 9.07 28.29 -1.53
N PRO A 611 10.12 29.08 -1.86
CA PRO A 611 9.97 30.36 -2.55
C PRO A 611 9.29 30.22 -3.92
N SER A 612 9.57 29.15 -4.66
CA SER A 612 8.96 28.90 -5.97
C SER A 612 7.47 28.54 -5.83
N ARG A 613 7.12 27.70 -4.87
CA ARG A 613 5.72 27.33 -4.57
C ARG A 613 4.88 28.54 -4.15
N LEU A 614 5.40 29.38 -3.25
CA LEU A 614 4.70 30.60 -2.83
C LEU A 614 4.50 31.58 -3.98
N LYS A 615 5.51 31.77 -4.85
CA LYS A 615 5.37 32.61 -6.05
C LYS A 615 4.32 32.07 -7.00
N GLN A 616 4.28 30.76 -7.20
CA GLN A 616 3.28 30.11 -8.04
C GLN A 616 1.87 30.29 -7.49
N LEU A 617 1.65 30.06 -6.18
CA LEU A 617 0.36 30.27 -5.52
C LEU A 617 -0.09 31.73 -5.64
N LYS A 618 0.82 32.69 -5.41
CA LYS A 618 0.54 34.12 -5.61
C LYS A 618 0.12 34.43 -7.04
N SER A 619 0.84 33.92 -8.03
CA SER A 619 0.53 34.12 -9.45
C SER A 619 -0.85 33.53 -9.81
N GLN A 620 -1.12 32.30 -9.39
CA GLN A 620 -2.41 31.64 -9.61
C GLN A 620 -3.56 32.43 -8.97
N ALA A 621 -3.40 32.83 -7.71
CA ALA A 621 -4.39 33.65 -7.00
C ALA A 621 -4.66 34.99 -7.73
N THR A 622 -3.60 35.66 -8.19
CA THR A 622 -3.71 36.94 -8.93
C THR A 622 -4.43 36.75 -10.27
N GLN A 623 -4.11 35.69 -11.02
CA GLN A 623 -4.77 35.38 -12.29
C GLN A 623 -6.25 35.02 -12.10
N GLN A 624 -6.56 34.20 -11.12
CA GLN A 624 -7.94 33.83 -10.79
C GLN A 624 -8.76 35.03 -10.34
N GLN A 625 -8.14 35.90 -9.54
CA GLN A 625 -8.74 37.16 -9.12
C GLN A 625 -9.05 38.07 -10.31
N ALA A 626 -8.10 38.27 -11.23
CA ALA A 626 -8.27 39.10 -12.42
C ALA A 626 -9.43 38.58 -13.30
N ALA A 627 -9.48 37.26 -13.53
CA ALA A 627 -10.58 36.64 -14.28
C ALA A 627 -11.95 36.85 -13.61
N THR A 628 -12.02 36.68 -12.29
CA THR A 628 -13.24 36.88 -11.53
C THR A 628 -13.69 38.34 -11.53
N LEU A 629 -12.74 39.28 -11.40
CA LEU A 629 -13.04 40.71 -11.46
C LEU A 629 -13.56 41.15 -12.83
N THR A 630 -12.96 40.63 -13.93
CA THR A 630 -13.45 40.87 -15.28
C THR A 630 -14.89 40.36 -15.44
N HIS A 631 -15.19 39.19 -14.92
CA HIS A 631 -16.57 38.66 -14.93
C HIS A 631 -17.51 39.51 -14.10
N LEU A 632 -17.13 39.95 -12.91
CA LEU A 632 -17.93 40.86 -12.07
C LEU A 632 -18.14 42.22 -12.73
N GLN A 633 -17.14 42.77 -13.44
CA GLN A 633 -17.28 43.99 -14.20
C GLN A 633 -18.32 43.87 -15.31
N GLN A 634 -18.34 42.74 -16.02
CA GLN A 634 -19.35 42.48 -17.03
C GLN A 634 -20.75 42.42 -16.39
N LEU A 635 -20.92 41.67 -15.29
CA LEU A 635 -22.18 41.57 -14.56
C LEU A 635 -22.67 42.90 -14.00
N ALA A 636 -21.75 43.76 -13.53
CA ALA A 636 -22.06 45.10 -13.08
C ALA A 636 -22.58 46.00 -14.24
N SER A 637 -21.98 45.87 -15.43
CA SER A 637 -22.40 46.53 -16.64
C SER A 637 -23.80 46.07 -17.09
N ASP A 638 -24.01 44.77 -17.10
CA ASP A 638 -25.31 44.14 -17.47
C ASP A 638 -26.42 44.56 -16.53
N LEU A 639 -26.15 44.61 -15.22
CA LEU A 639 -27.08 45.11 -14.22
C LEU A 639 -27.38 46.61 -14.38
N ALA A 640 -26.35 47.40 -14.65
CA ALA A 640 -26.49 48.84 -14.91
C ALA A 640 -27.36 49.10 -16.16
N GLN A 641 -27.14 48.33 -17.22
CA GLN A 641 -27.97 48.39 -18.44
C GLN A 641 -29.42 47.99 -18.15
N ALA A 642 -29.64 46.90 -17.44
CA ALA A 642 -30.99 46.45 -17.08
C ALA A 642 -31.76 47.50 -16.20
N LYS A 643 -31.04 48.16 -15.26
CA LYS A 643 -31.58 49.30 -14.48
C LYS A 643 -31.94 50.49 -15.35
N ALA A 644 -31.07 50.85 -16.26
CA ALA A 644 -31.31 51.95 -17.22
C ALA A 644 -32.50 51.62 -18.13
N ASP A 645 -32.60 50.37 -18.62
CA ASP A 645 -33.69 49.94 -19.49
C ASP A 645 -35.06 49.96 -18.75
N MET A 646 -35.08 49.64 -17.46
CA MET A 646 -36.30 49.79 -16.62
C MET A 646 -36.68 51.24 -16.34
N SER A 647 -35.70 52.15 -16.30
CA SER A 647 -35.97 53.59 -15.99
C SER A 647 -36.82 54.32 -17.06
N VAL A 648 -37.00 53.69 -18.23
CA VAL A 648 -37.81 54.24 -19.32
C VAL A 648 -39.31 54.13 -19.03
N PHE A 649 -39.74 53.20 -18.19
CA PHE A 649 -41.12 52.96 -17.76
C PHE A 649 -41.44 53.55 -16.39
#